data_a66fe69430fc3d302d2c2349ef93fe7e
#
_entry.id   a66fe69430fc3d302d2c2349ef93fe7e
#
_cell.length_a   1.000
_cell.length_b   1.000
_cell.length_c   1.000
_cell.angle_alpha   90.00
_cell.angle_beta   90.00
_cell.angle_gamma   90.00
#
_symmetry.space_group_name_H-M   'P 1'
#
loop_
_entity.id
_entity.type
_entity.pdbx_description
1 polymer ?
#
loop_
_entity_poly.entity_id
_entity_poly.type
_entity_poly.pdbx_seq_one_letter_code
_entity_poly.pdbx_strand_id
1 'polypeptide(L)'
;MKIRTKRLAAAGLAAVVAIGLAPAAAISAGHGDDDVTLSLLHNNDGESALSSDGYELPSGANLTIGGIAAFAAVMDREIADARSQGNSVLTVYAGDSFLASPALNCSAPSTKDSTQTVYDAVAQGMMEYDVHILGNHEFDFGTNFLKRFIEGVTAQSGKSSHKFISGNMDFSKNADLAALATAGTLGTSYTHTDPVTGEVFGVVSAMYPDLPTVSSPGTAEVTTRNIADTAVVVQAQIDALTAAGVNKIILVSHLQNSANDRELVSLLEDVDVAVAGGGDELLQAPLGRYAKWKMLPGDRDDVEGNYPLIARNKSGMIVPMVTAKGNYNYLGRFDVKFDSEGHVKGWDADSYPRRVIVKDAVSEAVGATDAVVEDAAIRAASTTPVTTCTDALATTIIASTTLDLDRSRPAMRNAESAMGNLATDSQLYSYNLVAEELSLPTENVIAVQNGGGLRQNGGDDFPKAGTDNISMEDVYNFMPFANKEVVFVEMAPEDVRSLLERSAAVAQSSNGAFLQIAGAKATFDASYTAQVLADDEDSITVEGNRVRTFTLDDGTEIIKDGEIVAGAPDITVTTNAFIGAGGDGYPAFAKYTPVQIGPDYADALKRFLQSFPVGASGYPEVPASSIYSGTDGRVTLIGY
;
A
#
# COMPACT_ATOMS: atom_id res chain seq x y z
N MET A 1 30.89 37.50 -49.13
CA MET A 1 30.48 37.57 -47.71
C MET A 1 30.05 36.16 -47.30
N LYS A 2 30.97 35.45 -46.61
CA LYS A 2 30.76 34.00 -46.27
C LYS A 2 30.08 33.88 -44.93
N ILE A 3 28.88 33.27 -44.89
CA ILE A 3 28.15 32.94 -43.68
C ILE A 3 28.69 31.60 -43.17
N ARG A 4 29.28 31.61 -41.98
CA ARG A 4 29.72 30.41 -41.26
C ARG A 4 28.55 29.90 -40.39
N THR A 5 28.04 28.74 -40.71
CA THR A 5 27.15 27.96 -39.85
C THR A 5 27.94 27.32 -38.71
N LYS A 6 27.62 27.67 -37.48
CA LYS A 6 28.10 26.97 -36.27
C LYS A 6 27.23 25.77 -36.04
N ARG A 7 27.80 24.57 -36.08
CA ARG A 7 27.20 23.35 -35.54
C ARG A 7 27.40 23.37 -34.02
N LEU A 8 26.30 23.38 -33.26
CA LEU A 8 26.32 23.03 -31.84
C LEU A 8 26.42 21.49 -31.74
N ALA A 9 27.46 21.02 -31.10
CA ALA A 9 27.57 19.63 -30.66
C ALA A 9 26.86 19.51 -29.33
N ALA A 10 25.79 18.71 -29.29
CA ALA A 10 25.19 18.26 -28.06
C ALA A 10 26.13 17.21 -27.44
N ALA A 11 26.74 17.56 -26.33
CA ALA A 11 27.46 16.60 -25.49
C ALA A 11 26.45 15.91 -24.60
N GLY A 12 26.07 14.70 -24.96
CA GLY A 12 25.32 13.81 -24.06
C GLY A 12 26.22 13.40 -22.89
N LEU A 13 25.84 13.80 -21.69
CA LEU A 13 26.45 13.33 -20.46
C LEU A 13 25.88 11.93 -20.18
N ALA A 14 26.57 10.88 -20.57
CA ALA A 14 26.32 9.54 -20.08
C ALA A 14 26.84 9.48 -18.63
N ALA A 15 25.95 9.50 -17.67
CA ALA A 15 26.28 9.18 -16.31
C ALA A 15 26.60 7.67 -16.24
N VAL A 16 27.87 7.32 -16.22
CA VAL A 16 28.33 5.98 -15.92
C VAL A 16 28.16 5.79 -14.42
N VAL A 17 27.09 5.10 -14.02
CA VAL A 17 26.97 4.56 -12.67
C VAL A 17 28.04 3.48 -12.55
N ALA A 18 29.11 3.77 -11.84
CA ALA A 18 30.12 2.78 -11.48
C ALA A 18 29.53 1.84 -10.44
N ILE A 19 28.92 0.74 -10.88
CA ILE A 19 28.61 -0.40 -10.03
C ILE A 19 29.93 -0.96 -9.55
N GLY A 20 30.22 -0.81 -8.26
CA GLY A 20 31.36 -1.44 -7.62
C GLY A 20 31.19 -2.96 -7.60
N LEU A 21 31.56 -3.62 -8.68
CA LEU A 21 31.74 -5.06 -8.72
C LEU A 21 32.95 -5.42 -7.87
N ALA A 22 32.70 -5.96 -6.67
CA ALA A 22 33.72 -6.79 -6.02
C ALA A 22 34.08 -7.93 -6.99
N PRO A 23 35.36 -8.35 -7.09
CA PRO A 23 35.71 -9.43 -7.99
C PRO A 23 34.93 -10.67 -7.61
N ALA A 24 34.00 -11.07 -8.49
CA ALA A 24 33.28 -12.33 -8.36
C ALA A 24 34.32 -13.46 -8.35
N ALA A 25 34.44 -14.15 -7.23
CA ALA A 25 35.01 -15.48 -7.25
C ALA A 25 34.15 -16.27 -8.25
N ALA A 26 34.78 -16.86 -9.25
CA ALA A 26 34.09 -17.68 -10.23
C ALA A 26 33.31 -18.75 -9.45
N ILE A 27 31.98 -18.62 -9.42
CA ILE A 27 31.10 -19.64 -8.86
C ILE A 27 31.16 -20.79 -9.85
N SER A 28 31.93 -21.82 -9.52
CA SER A 28 31.85 -23.09 -10.21
C SER A 28 30.52 -23.71 -9.79
N ALA A 29 29.45 -23.40 -10.53
CA ALA A 29 28.21 -24.15 -10.44
C ALA A 29 28.53 -25.58 -10.82
N GLY A 30 28.41 -26.51 -9.89
CA GLY A 30 28.43 -27.94 -10.18
C GLY A 30 27.15 -28.26 -10.95
N HIS A 31 27.19 -28.17 -12.26
CA HIS A 31 26.11 -28.63 -13.12
C HIS A 31 26.14 -30.17 -13.10
N GLY A 32 25.31 -30.77 -12.27
CA GLY A 32 24.89 -32.15 -12.42
C GLY A 32 23.87 -32.23 -13.56
N ASP A 33 23.82 -33.37 -14.28
CA ASP A 33 22.83 -33.65 -15.32
C ASP A 33 21.38 -33.80 -14.77
N ASP A 34 21.14 -33.46 -13.50
CA ASP A 34 19.88 -33.71 -12.81
C ASP A 34 18.98 -32.45 -12.79
N ASP A 35 17.69 -32.68 -12.97
CA ASP A 35 16.66 -31.65 -12.83
C ASP A 35 16.66 -31.06 -11.39
N VAL A 36 16.49 -29.74 -11.26
CA VAL A 36 16.40 -29.04 -9.99
C VAL A 36 14.96 -28.70 -9.67
N THR A 37 14.50 -29.00 -8.48
CA THR A 37 13.20 -28.51 -7.98
C THR A 37 13.43 -27.38 -6.98
N LEU A 38 12.83 -26.21 -7.25
CA LEU A 38 12.74 -25.11 -6.33
C LEU A 38 11.35 -25.09 -5.70
N SER A 39 11.28 -25.15 -4.36
CA SER A 39 10.10 -24.75 -3.60
C SER A 39 10.21 -23.26 -3.32
N LEU A 40 9.51 -22.45 -4.12
CA LEU A 40 9.36 -21.02 -3.94
C LEU A 40 8.21 -20.78 -2.96
N LEU A 41 8.54 -20.26 -1.76
CA LEU A 41 7.57 -19.84 -0.77
C LEU A 41 7.45 -18.32 -0.80
N HIS A 42 6.23 -17.82 -0.90
CA HIS A 42 6.01 -16.39 -1.05
C HIS A 42 4.75 -15.90 -0.35
N ASN A 43 4.74 -14.64 0.02
CA ASN A 43 3.56 -13.86 0.36
C ASN A 43 3.77 -12.40 -0.04
N ASN A 44 2.71 -11.65 0.01
CA ASN A 44 2.62 -10.23 -0.25
C ASN A 44 1.59 -9.61 0.71
N ASP A 45 1.56 -8.28 0.80
CA ASP A 45 0.48 -7.52 1.42
C ASP A 45 0.11 -8.02 2.82
N GLY A 46 1.11 -8.13 3.70
CA GLY A 46 0.89 -8.54 5.11
C GLY A 46 0.19 -7.48 5.94
N GLU A 47 0.38 -6.19 5.57
CA GLU A 47 -0.43 -5.05 5.97
C GLU A 47 -0.66 -4.90 7.47
N SER A 48 0.33 -5.27 8.27
CA SER A 48 0.26 -5.26 9.75
C SER A 48 -0.84 -6.16 10.34
N ALA A 49 -1.34 -7.15 9.61
CA ALA A 49 -2.29 -8.15 10.13
C ALA A 49 -1.60 -9.13 11.09
N LEU A 50 -1.03 -8.60 12.18
CA LEU A 50 -0.18 -9.35 13.11
C LEU A 50 -0.97 -10.29 14.00
N SER A 51 -2.25 -9.99 14.27
CA SER A 51 -3.16 -10.81 15.06
C SER A 51 -4.01 -11.70 14.16
N SER A 52 -4.40 -12.88 14.67
CA SER A 52 -5.37 -13.74 14.01
C SER A 52 -6.77 -13.17 14.13
N ASP A 53 -7.60 -13.39 13.10
CA ASP A 53 -9.00 -12.96 13.05
C ASP A 53 -9.97 -14.13 13.24
N GLY A 54 -11.21 -13.80 13.61
CA GLY A 54 -12.31 -14.75 13.71
C GLY A 54 -13.17 -14.76 12.45
N TYR A 55 -13.34 -15.93 11.82
CA TYR A 55 -14.33 -16.15 10.78
C TYR A 55 -15.53 -16.90 11.33
N GLU A 56 -16.71 -16.26 11.31
CA GLU A 56 -17.96 -16.91 11.77
C GLU A 56 -18.44 -17.95 10.74
N LEU A 57 -18.49 -19.20 11.17
CA LEU A 57 -19.00 -20.31 10.37
C LEU A 57 -20.55 -20.29 10.35
N PRO A 58 -21.20 -20.92 9.36
CA PRO A 58 -22.66 -21.06 9.34
C PRO A 58 -23.26 -21.74 10.58
N SER A 59 -22.43 -22.40 11.39
CA SER A 59 -22.82 -23.01 12.67
C SER A 59 -22.85 -22.01 13.83
N GLY A 60 -22.41 -20.77 13.63
CA GLY A 60 -22.21 -19.76 14.67
C GLY A 60 -20.89 -19.91 15.45
N ALA A 61 -20.04 -20.87 15.10
CA ALA A 61 -18.71 -21.01 15.70
C ALA A 61 -17.68 -20.15 14.96
N ASN A 62 -16.75 -19.53 15.70
CA ASN A 62 -15.67 -18.72 15.11
C ASN A 62 -14.43 -19.57 14.84
N LEU A 63 -14.03 -19.68 13.57
CA LEU A 63 -12.77 -20.27 13.15
C LEU A 63 -11.67 -19.20 13.20
N THR A 64 -10.58 -19.47 13.91
CA THR A 64 -9.44 -18.54 14.00
C THR A 64 -8.54 -18.70 12.77
N ILE A 65 -8.34 -17.61 12.01
CA ILE A 65 -7.61 -17.59 10.73
C ILE A 65 -6.56 -16.48 10.71
N GLY A 66 -5.57 -16.62 9.83
CA GLY A 66 -4.54 -15.60 9.61
C GLY A 66 -3.62 -15.37 10.81
N GLY A 67 -3.03 -14.19 10.85
CA GLY A 67 -2.09 -13.75 11.87
C GLY A 67 -0.67 -14.25 11.68
N ILE A 68 0.30 -13.37 11.92
CA ILE A 68 1.71 -13.63 11.58
C ILE A 68 2.33 -14.81 12.34
N ALA A 69 1.91 -15.07 13.59
CA ALA A 69 2.45 -16.17 14.39
C ALA A 69 1.99 -17.56 13.87
N ALA A 70 0.76 -17.66 13.37
CA ALA A 70 0.27 -18.86 12.72
C ALA A 70 0.84 -19.00 11.30
N PHE A 71 0.96 -17.88 10.58
CA PHE A 71 1.60 -17.86 9.25
C PHE A 71 3.04 -18.36 9.32
N ALA A 72 3.83 -17.91 10.29
CA ALA A 72 5.21 -18.39 10.52
C ALA A 72 5.25 -19.91 10.73
N ALA A 73 4.35 -20.47 11.54
CA ALA A 73 4.27 -21.91 11.75
C ALA A 73 3.89 -22.69 10.46
N VAL A 74 3.05 -22.10 9.59
CA VAL A 74 2.79 -22.66 8.25
C VAL A 74 4.07 -22.61 7.40
N MET A 75 4.78 -21.49 7.38
CA MET A 75 6.03 -21.31 6.63
C MET A 75 7.10 -22.32 7.06
N ASP A 76 7.34 -22.49 8.35
CA ASP A 76 8.28 -23.47 8.88
C ASP A 76 7.92 -24.90 8.46
N ARG A 77 6.63 -25.25 8.52
CA ARG A 77 6.13 -26.56 8.07
C ARG A 77 6.42 -26.79 6.58
N GLU A 78 6.14 -25.79 5.73
CA GLU A 78 6.33 -25.93 4.28
C GLU A 78 7.82 -25.94 3.91
N ILE A 79 8.69 -25.18 4.61
CA ILE A 79 10.15 -25.26 4.46
C ILE A 79 10.64 -26.67 4.81
N ALA A 80 10.23 -27.20 5.98
CA ALA A 80 10.64 -28.52 6.41
C ALA A 80 10.17 -29.63 5.44
N ASP A 81 8.96 -29.51 4.93
CA ASP A 81 8.42 -30.45 3.94
C ASP A 81 9.23 -30.40 2.62
N ALA A 82 9.46 -29.20 2.07
CA ALA A 82 10.28 -29.00 0.87
C ALA A 82 11.70 -29.59 1.02
N ARG A 83 12.35 -29.32 2.16
CA ARG A 83 13.67 -29.85 2.49
C ARG A 83 13.66 -31.38 2.61
N SER A 84 12.60 -31.96 3.16
CA SER A 84 12.46 -33.43 3.26
C SER A 84 12.36 -34.09 1.89
N GLN A 85 11.91 -33.38 0.88
CA GLN A 85 11.81 -33.81 -0.52
C GLN A 85 13.12 -33.60 -1.30
N GLY A 86 14.12 -32.94 -0.69
CA GLY A 86 15.41 -32.60 -1.32
C GLY A 86 15.36 -31.36 -2.20
N ASN A 87 14.30 -30.56 -2.13
CA ASN A 87 14.15 -29.36 -2.94
C ASN A 87 15.05 -28.22 -2.44
N SER A 88 15.51 -27.38 -3.37
CA SER A 88 15.97 -26.02 -3.06
C SER A 88 14.80 -25.22 -2.51
N VAL A 89 15.07 -24.26 -1.61
CA VAL A 89 14.03 -23.40 -1.02
C VAL A 89 14.46 -21.95 -1.18
N LEU A 90 13.56 -21.12 -1.70
CA LEU A 90 13.68 -19.67 -1.71
C LEU A 90 12.41 -19.07 -1.09
N THR A 91 12.59 -18.17 -0.11
CA THR A 91 11.49 -17.51 0.60
C THR A 91 11.49 -16.02 0.29
N VAL A 92 10.40 -15.53 -0.28
CA VAL A 92 10.30 -14.12 -0.72
C VAL A 92 9.08 -13.42 -0.11
N TYR A 93 9.27 -12.16 0.23
CA TYR A 93 8.21 -11.24 0.64
C TYR A 93 8.01 -10.21 -0.47
N ALA A 94 6.81 -10.16 -1.07
CA ALA A 94 6.56 -9.36 -2.27
C ALA A 94 5.90 -8.00 -1.98
N GLY A 95 6.37 -7.31 -0.93
CA GLY A 95 6.00 -5.92 -0.60
C GLY A 95 4.76 -5.76 0.27
N ASP A 96 4.53 -4.53 0.71
CA ASP A 96 3.45 -4.11 1.60
C ASP A 96 3.42 -4.88 2.93
N SER A 97 4.55 -4.81 3.62
CA SER A 97 4.75 -5.43 4.93
C SER A 97 3.83 -4.86 6.00
N PHE A 98 3.52 -3.59 5.88
CA PHE A 98 2.68 -2.86 6.83
C PHE A 98 1.74 -1.89 6.10
N LEU A 99 0.60 -1.65 6.71
CA LEU A 99 -0.40 -0.67 6.28
C LEU A 99 -0.89 0.12 7.48
N ALA A 100 -1.24 1.37 7.23
CA ALA A 100 -1.85 2.25 8.21
C ALA A 100 -3.08 1.61 8.90
N SER A 101 -2.96 1.35 10.20
CA SER A 101 -3.94 0.62 11.02
C SER A 101 -3.72 0.88 12.51
N PRO A 102 -4.68 0.54 13.40
CA PRO A 102 -4.44 0.53 14.84
C PRO A 102 -3.23 -0.34 15.24
N ALA A 103 -3.04 -1.49 14.59
CA ALA A 103 -1.91 -2.38 14.85
C ALA A 103 -0.56 -1.70 14.52
N LEU A 104 -0.44 -1.08 13.34
CA LEU A 104 0.77 -0.33 12.97
C LEU A 104 1.01 0.87 13.91
N ASN A 105 -0.05 1.56 14.34
CA ASN A 105 0.09 2.68 15.29
C ASN A 105 0.75 2.26 16.61
N CYS A 106 0.65 0.98 17.01
CA CYS A 106 1.38 0.43 18.16
C CYS A 106 2.90 0.41 17.96
N SER A 107 3.38 0.50 16.73
CA SER A 107 4.80 0.66 16.35
C SER A 107 5.25 2.13 16.29
N ALA A 108 4.37 3.09 16.65
CA ALA A 108 4.63 4.53 16.62
C ALA A 108 5.29 5.00 15.31
N PRO A 109 4.64 4.81 14.14
CA PRO A 109 5.26 5.06 12.83
C PRO A 109 5.58 6.54 12.60
N SER A 110 4.81 7.45 13.20
CA SER A 110 5.00 8.91 13.07
C SER A 110 6.20 9.45 13.85
N THR A 111 6.82 8.67 14.74
CA THR A 111 7.98 9.12 15.52
C THR A 111 9.30 8.87 14.81
N LYS A 112 10.27 9.77 15.01
CA LYS A 112 11.67 9.57 14.62
C LYS A 112 12.50 8.84 15.67
N ASP A 113 11.89 8.47 16.81
CA ASP A 113 12.57 7.75 17.88
C ASP A 113 12.90 6.32 17.45
N SER A 114 14.17 6.05 17.17
CA SER A 114 14.66 4.75 16.74
C SER A 114 14.59 3.68 17.83
N THR A 115 14.28 4.05 19.08
CA THR A 115 14.12 3.08 20.18
C THR A 115 12.73 2.44 20.24
N GLN A 116 11.76 3.00 19.49
CA GLN A 116 10.42 2.41 19.40
C GLN A 116 10.45 1.13 18.57
N THR A 117 9.83 0.10 19.10
CA THR A 117 9.74 -1.22 18.45
C THR A 117 8.83 -1.15 17.22
N VAL A 118 9.29 -1.68 16.10
CA VAL A 118 8.47 -1.93 14.90
C VAL A 118 8.08 -3.40 14.94
N TYR A 119 6.84 -3.69 15.35
CA TYR A 119 6.39 -5.07 15.64
C TYR A 119 6.33 -5.94 14.39
N ASP A 120 6.00 -5.36 13.24
CA ASP A 120 6.08 -6.03 11.93
C ASP A 120 7.52 -6.48 11.64
N ALA A 121 8.50 -5.60 11.86
CA ALA A 121 9.91 -5.89 11.66
C ALA A 121 10.42 -6.99 12.61
N VAL A 122 9.98 -6.98 13.87
CA VAL A 122 10.32 -8.01 14.84
C VAL A 122 9.83 -9.38 14.37
N ALA A 123 8.55 -9.47 13.99
CA ALA A 123 7.97 -10.73 13.56
C ALA A 123 8.59 -11.26 12.27
N GLN A 124 8.68 -10.41 11.22
CA GLN A 124 9.25 -10.82 9.92
C GLN A 124 10.74 -11.16 10.02
N GLY A 125 11.50 -10.44 10.86
CA GLY A 125 12.91 -10.73 11.08
C GLY A 125 13.16 -12.05 11.82
N MET A 126 12.19 -12.54 12.61
CA MET A 126 12.24 -13.87 13.24
C MET A 126 11.85 -15.00 12.27
N MET A 127 11.30 -14.68 11.11
CA MET A 127 10.90 -15.64 10.07
C MET A 127 12.07 -15.92 9.11
N GLU A 128 11.97 -17.02 8.37
CA GLU A 128 13.04 -17.49 7.49
C GLU A 128 13.02 -16.87 6.08
N TYR A 129 12.73 -15.57 5.93
CA TYR A 129 12.82 -14.92 4.63
C TYR A 129 14.27 -14.80 4.12
N ASP A 130 14.46 -14.97 2.81
CA ASP A 130 15.72 -14.75 2.11
C ASP A 130 15.79 -13.34 1.53
N VAL A 131 14.66 -12.84 1.01
CA VAL A 131 14.58 -11.52 0.39
C VAL A 131 13.20 -10.90 0.58
N HIS A 132 13.19 -9.59 0.84
CA HIS A 132 12.01 -8.73 0.80
C HIS A 132 12.14 -7.79 -0.41
N ILE A 133 11.05 -7.57 -1.15
CA ILE A 133 10.96 -6.40 -2.02
C ILE A 133 10.17 -5.30 -1.31
N LEU A 134 10.31 -4.06 -1.78
CA LEU A 134 9.51 -2.95 -1.29
C LEU A 134 8.22 -2.84 -2.10
N GLY A 135 7.09 -2.65 -1.43
CA GLY A 135 5.82 -2.25 -2.01
C GLY A 135 5.57 -0.75 -1.81
N ASN A 136 4.40 -0.25 -2.20
CA ASN A 136 4.07 1.17 -2.07
C ASN A 136 3.83 1.58 -0.62
N HIS A 137 3.21 0.74 0.20
CA HIS A 137 2.92 1.06 1.60
C HIS A 137 4.17 1.14 2.49
N GLU A 138 5.31 0.62 2.06
CA GLU A 138 6.59 0.87 2.72
C GLU A 138 6.96 2.36 2.81
N PHE A 139 6.36 3.22 1.99
CA PHE A 139 6.63 4.66 1.95
C PHE A 139 5.57 5.54 2.63
N ASP A 140 4.45 5.00 3.10
CA ASP A 140 3.32 5.75 3.68
C ASP A 140 3.69 6.62 4.88
N PHE A 141 4.64 6.16 5.68
CA PHE A 141 5.13 6.88 6.88
C PHE A 141 6.51 7.51 6.66
N GLY A 142 6.92 7.61 5.39
CA GLY A 142 8.18 8.18 4.95
C GLY A 142 9.39 7.27 5.19
N THR A 143 10.50 7.67 4.61
CA THR A 143 11.73 6.85 4.54
C THR A 143 12.41 6.63 5.90
N ASN A 144 12.15 7.46 6.91
CA ASN A 144 12.66 7.23 8.27
C ASN A 144 12.00 6.01 8.91
N PHE A 145 10.69 5.82 8.73
CA PHE A 145 10.00 4.64 9.25
C PHE A 145 10.42 3.39 8.47
N LEU A 146 10.50 3.46 7.14
CA LEU A 146 11.02 2.37 6.31
C LEU A 146 12.42 1.94 6.75
N LYS A 147 13.33 2.89 7.03
CA LYS A 147 14.65 2.58 7.57
C LYS A 147 14.56 1.81 8.90
N ARG A 148 13.74 2.27 9.84
CA ARG A 148 13.54 1.59 11.13
C ARG A 148 13.02 0.16 10.92
N PHE A 149 12.11 -0.03 9.98
CA PHE A 149 11.59 -1.34 9.62
C PHE A 149 12.71 -2.25 9.08
N ILE A 150 13.46 -1.80 8.06
CA ILE A 150 14.57 -2.57 7.46
C ILE A 150 15.63 -2.94 8.50
N GLU A 151 16.04 -1.98 9.33
CA GLU A 151 17.00 -2.20 10.41
C GLU A 151 16.45 -3.19 11.46
N GLY A 152 15.17 -3.10 11.78
CA GLY A 152 14.49 -4.00 12.71
C GLY A 152 14.44 -5.45 12.20
N VAL A 153 14.05 -5.67 10.95
CA VAL A 153 14.08 -6.99 10.30
C VAL A 153 15.50 -7.55 10.28
N THR A 154 16.47 -6.75 9.85
CA THR A 154 17.88 -7.17 9.74
C THR A 154 18.47 -7.53 11.11
N ALA A 155 18.11 -6.80 12.17
CA ALA A 155 18.59 -7.06 13.52
C ALA A 155 18.04 -8.37 14.11
N GLN A 156 16.84 -8.79 13.71
CA GLN A 156 16.23 -10.04 14.17
C GLN A 156 16.57 -11.23 13.28
N SER A 157 16.87 -10.98 12.00
CA SER A 157 17.16 -12.05 11.03
C SER A 157 18.42 -12.82 11.42
N GLY A 158 18.28 -14.13 11.50
CA GLY A 158 19.42 -15.05 11.65
C GLY A 158 20.26 -15.22 10.37
N LYS A 159 19.77 -14.72 9.22
CA LYS A 159 20.40 -14.89 7.89
C LYS A 159 21.24 -13.67 7.52
N SER A 160 22.56 -13.83 7.47
CA SER A 160 23.47 -12.77 6.99
C SER A 160 23.29 -12.44 5.50
N SER A 161 22.66 -13.33 4.74
CA SER A 161 22.37 -13.18 3.31
C SER A 161 21.04 -12.45 3.05
N HIS A 162 20.21 -12.23 4.06
CA HIS A 162 18.92 -11.54 3.90
C HIS A 162 19.08 -10.14 3.30
N LYS A 163 18.24 -9.80 2.34
CA LYS A 163 18.27 -8.51 1.62
C LYS A 163 16.88 -7.92 1.44
N PHE A 164 16.89 -6.59 1.31
CA PHE A 164 15.79 -5.83 0.72
C PHE A 164 16.19 -5.41 -0.69
N ILE A 165 15.27 -5.48 -1.67
CA ILE A 165 15.54 -5.04 -3.04
C ILE A 165 14.37 -4.23 -3.62
N SER A 166 14.71 -3.27 -4.50
CA SER A 166 13.75 -2.57 -5.35
C SER A 166 14.45 -2.14 -6.64
N GLY A 167 14.06 -2.77 -7.76
CA GLY A 167 14.85 -2.76 -8.99
C GLY A 167 14.87 -1.42 -9.72
N ASN A 168 13.77 -0.68 -9.74
CA ASN A 168 13.61 0.58 -10.46
C ASN A 168 13.55 1.82 -9.54
N MET A 169 14.16 1.74 -8.34
CA MET A 169 14.23 2.86 -7.39
C MET A 169 15.65 3.44 -7.31
N ASP A 170 15.74 4.75 -7.17
CA ASP A 170 16.97 5.47 -6.82
C ASP A 170 16.90 6.02 -5.39
N PHE A 171 17.74 5.50 -4.52
CA PHE A 171 17.82 5.90 -3.11
C PHE A 171 18.93 6.94 -2.84
N SER A 172 19.72 7.31 -3.85
CA SER A 172 20.94 8.11 -3.68
C SER A 172 20.69 9.50 -3.08
N LYS A 173 19.52 10.08 -3.32
CA LYS A 173 19.10 11.38 -2.79
C LYS A 173 18.49 11.32 -1.39
N ASN A 174 18.19 10.12 -0.90
CA ASN A 174 17.61 9.91 0.42
C ASN A 174 18.67 9.42 1.39
N ALA A 175 19.06 10.24 2.39
CA ALA A 175 20.16 9.92 3.29
C ALA A 175 19.93 8.63 4.11
N ASP A 176 18.68 8.35 4.50
CA ASP A 176 18.33 7.17 5.28
C ASP A 176 18.52 5.88 4.46
N LEU A 177 17.98 5.84 3.25
CA LEU A 177 18.01 4.66 2.38
C LEU A 177 19.36 4.50 1.66
N ALA A 178 20.04 5.59 1.29
CA ALA A 178 21.38 5.55 0.70
C ALA A 178 22.41 4.89 1.64
N ALA A 179 22.27 5.08 2.95
CA ALA A 179 23.12 4.41 3.94
C ALA A 179 22.92 2.89 3.93
N LEU A 180 21.66 2.42 3.85
CA LEU A 180 21.33 0.99 3.75
C LEU A 180 21.80 0.38 2.43
N ALA A 181 21.68 1.12 1.33
CA ALA A 181 22.21 0.70 0.03
C ALA A 181 23.74 0.58 0.05
N THR A 182 24.45 1.55 0.66
CA THR A 182 25.90 1.51 0.82
C THR A 182 26.34 0.34 1.71
N ALA A 183 25.56 0.01 2.74
CA ALA A 183 25.83 -1.16 3.61
C ALA A 183 25.51 -2.49 2.91
N GLY A 184 24.85 -2.47 1.74
CA GLY A 184 24.45 -3.65 1.00
C GLY A 184 23.24 -4.38 1.61
N THR A 185 22.50 -3.75 2.52
CA THR A 185 21.24 -4.28 3.08
C THR A 185 20.09 -4.05 2.10
N LEU A 186 20.11 -2.93 1.37
CA LEU A 186 19.18 -2.57 0.32
C LEU A 186 19.88 -2.63 -1.04
N GLY A 187 19.25 -3.24 -2.04
CA GLY A 187 19.82 -3.40 -3.38
C GLY A 187 18.79 -3.33 -4.48
N THR A 188 19.21 -3.62 -5.71
CA THR A 188 18.33 -3.66 -6.90
C THR A 188 18.00 -5.08 -7.34
N SER A 189 18.86 -6.04 -7.01
CA SER A 189 18.68 -7.47 -7.29
C SER A 189 19.35 -8.30 -6.20
N TYR A 190 19.07 -9.60 -6.19
CA TYR A 190 19.61 -10.54 -5.21
C TYR A 190 20.01 -11.84 -5.87
N THR A 191 21.11 -12.47 -5.41
CA THR A 191 21.50 -13.82 -5.77
C THR A 191 21.37 -14.71 -4.54
N HIS A 192 20.46 -15.66 -4.62
CA HIS A 192 20.27 -16.70 -3.61
C HIS A 192 21.11 -17.93 -3.95
N THR A 193 21.92 -18.40 -3.02
CA THR A 193 22.53 -19.72 -3.10
C THR A 193 21.89 -20.59 -2.04
N ASP A 194 21.16 -21.60 -2.45
CA ASP A 194 20.51 -22.52 -1.52
C ASP A 194 21.57 -23.26 -0.68
N PRO A 195 21.51 -23.18 0.67
CA PRO A 195 22.57 -23.69 1.53
C PRO A 195 22.66 -25.23 1.57
N VAL A 196 21.62 -25.92 1.12
CA VAL A 196 21.55 -27.39 1.16
C VAL A 196 21.92 -28.00 -0.19
N THR A 197 21.36 -27.47 -1.28
CA THR A 197 21.59 -28.02 -2.63
C THR A 197 22.77 -27.35 -3.35
N GLY A 198 23.14 -26.13 -2.95
CA GLY A 198 24.15 -25.32 -3.65
C GLY A 198 23.65 -24.65 -4.93
N GLU A 199 22.37 -24.82 -5.27
CA GLU A 199 21.76 -24.19 -6.46
C GLU A 199 21.66 -22.68 -6.32
N VAL A 200 21.78 -21.99 -7.46
CA VAL A 200 21.81 -20.53 -7.50
C VAL A 200 20.60 -19.99 -8.28
N PHE A 201 19.91 -19.04 -7.66
CA PHE A 201 18.74 -18.36 -8.21
C PHE A 201 18.98 -16.83 -8.19
N GLY A 202 18.62 -16.15 -9.29
CA GLY A 202 18.62 -14.71 -9.37
C GLY A 202 17.23 -14.18 -9.05
N VAL A 203 17.16 -13.11 -8.25
CA VAL A 203 15.91 -12.40 -7.94
C VAL A 203 16.05 -10.97 -8.42
N VAL A 204 15.15 -10.55 -9.29
CA VAL A 204 14.98 -9.17 -9.76
C VAL A 204 13.64 -8.64 -9.29
N SER A 205 13.49 -7.32 -9.18
CA SER A 205 12.23 -6.76 -8.67
C SER A 205 11.78 -5.53 -9.44
N ALA A 206 10.47 -5.25 -9.35
CA ALA A 206 9.85 -4.07 -9.92
C ALA A 206 8.88 -3.43 -8.93
N MET A 207 9.05 -2.11 -8.72
CA MET A 207 8.14 -1.22 -8.03
C MET A 207 7.16 -0.59 -9.01
N TYR A 208 5.93 -0.32 -8.57
CA TYR A 208 4.92 0.39 -9.34
C TYR A 208 5.43 1.76 -9.80
N PRO A 209 5.40 2.06 -11.12
CA PRO A 209 5.96 3.31 -11.65
C PRO A 209 5.32 4.58 -11.09
N ASP A 210 4.00 4.54 -10.82
CA ASP A 210 3.25 5.69 -10.31
C ASP A 210 3.23 5.73 -8.76
N LEU A 211 4.27 5.21 -8.10
CA LEU A 211 4.42 5.22 -6.65
C LEU A 211 4.12 6.58 -5.99
N PRO A 212 4.54 7.74 -6.53
CA PRO A 212 4.23 9.04 -5.92
C PRO A 212 2.74 9.36 -5.86
N THR A 213 1.90 8.73 -6.69
CA THR A 213 0.44 8.95 -6.70
C THR A 213 -0.28 8.12 -5.65
N VAL A 214 0.35 7.04 -5.15
CA VAL A 214 -0.26 6.09 -4.21
C VAL A 214 0.42 6.06 -2.85
N SER A 215 1.59 6.71 -2.69
CA SER A 215 2.32 6.78 -1.42
C SER A 215 3.24 8.02 -1.35
N SER A 216 4.08 8.11 -0.30
CA SER A 216 4.91 9.29 0.00
C SER A 216 6.42 8.95 0.03
N PRO A 217 7.05 8.61 -1.10
CA PRO A 217 8.45 8.20 -1.16
C PRO A 217 9.45 9.32 -0.84
N GLY A 218 9.02 10.58 -0.82
CA GLY A 218 9.87 11.72 -0.52
C GLY A 218 10.97 11.89 -1.57
N THR A 219 12.24 11.79 -1.15
CA THR A 219 13.41 11.89 -2.05
C THR A 219 13.93 10.53 -2.55
N ALA A 220 13.24 9.43 -2.24
CA ALA A 220 13.44 8.15 -2.90
C ALA A 220 12.63 8.17 -4.21
N GLU A 221 13.30 8.01 -5.35
CA GLU A 221 12.68 8.23 -6.66
C GLU A 221 12.47 6.90 -7.39
N VAL A 222 11.27 6.71 -7.96
CA VAL A 222 11.06 5.72 -9.01
C VAL A 222 11.73 6.24 -10.28
N THR A 223 12.57 5.42 -10.91
CA THR A 223 13.35 5.83 -12.10
C THR A 223 12.62 5.60 -13.42
N THR A 224 11.42 5.03 -13.37
CA THR A 224 10.60 4.62 -14.52
C THR A 224 9.23 5.29 -14.45
N ARG A 225 8.59 5.50 -15.62
CA ARG A 225 7.32 6.23 -15.75
C ARG A 225 6.15 5.33 -16.13
N ASN A 226 6.44 4.11 -16.54
CA ASN A 226 5.46 3.13 -17.02
C ASN A 226 6.07 1.73 -17.02
N ILE A 227 5.27 0.72 -17.31
CA ILE A 227 5.72 -0.68 -17.35
C ILE A 227 6.80 -0.92 -18.41
N ALA A 228 6.72 -0.23 -19.56
CA ALA A 228 7.73 -0.41 -20.61
C ALA A 228 9.11 0.13 -20.22
N ASP A 229 9.18 1.29 -19.53
CA ASP A 229 10.43 1.81 -18.97
C ASP A 229 10.95 0.88 -17.86
N THR A 230 10.06 0.35 -17.03
CA THR A 230 10.39 -0.61 -15.97
C THR A 230 11.00 -1.88 -16.56
N ALA A 231 10.46 -2.38 -17.68
CA ALA A 231 11.01 -3.54 -18.38
C ALA A 231 12.46 -3.33 -18.81
N VAL A 232 12.84 -2.13 -19.26
CA VAL A 232 14.24 -1.83 -19.64
C VAL A 232 15.19 -1.95 -18.45
N VAL A 233 14.78 -1.43 -17.29
CA VAL A 233 15.60 -1.47 -16.06
C VAL A 233 15.72 -2.89 -15.52
N VAL A 234 14.60 -3.62 -15.46
CA VAL A 234 14.56 -5.03 -14.98
C VAL A 234 15.34 -5.93 -15.92
N GLN A 235 15.24 -5.75 -17.26
CA GLN A 235 16.00 -6.53 -18.23
C GLN A 235 17.51 -6.35 -18.03
N ALA A 236 17.97 -5.13 -17.77
CA ALA A 236 19.40 -4.89 -17.50
C ALA A 236 19.90 -5.65 -16.26
N GLN A 237 19.05 -5.86 -15.27
CA GLN A 237 19.38 -6.66 -14.09
C GLN A 237 19.39 -8.16 -14.40
N ILE A 238 18.44 -8.65 -15.19
CA ILE A 238 18.42 -10.03 -15.70
C ILE A 238 19.70 -10.31 -16.49
N ASP A 239 20.04 -9.42 -17.43
CA ASP A 239 21.26 -9.54 -18.25
C ASP A 239 22.54 -9.60 -17.41
N ALA A 240 22.60 -8.79 -16.33
CA ALA A 240 23.73 -8.79 -15.42
C ALA A 240 23.85 -10.10 -14.62
N LEU A 241 22.75 -10.66 -14.15
CA LEU A 241 22.72 -11.94 -13.45
C LEU A 241 23.08 -13.09 -14.40
N THR A 242 22.53 -13.10 -15.60
CA THR A 242 22.82 -14.10 -16.64
C THR A 242 24.29 -14.05 -17.04
N ALA A 243 24.86 -12.86 -17.23
CA ALA A 243 26.29 -12.67 -17.50
C ALA A 243 27.19 -13.15 -16.34
N ALA A 244 26.68 -13.15 -15.10
CA ALA A 244 27.38 -13.72 -13.94
C ALA A 244 27.22 -15.24 -13.82
N GLY A 245 26.47 -15.90 -14.74
CA GLY A 245 26.27 -17.33 -14.80
C GLY A 245 25.02 -17.84 -14.07
N VAL A 246 24.12 -16.94 -13.65
CA VAL A 246 22.85 -17.32 -13.04
C VAL A 246 21.84 -17.60 -14.17
N ASN A 247 21.25 -18.78 -14.19
CA ASN A 247 20.35 -19.24 -15.27
C ASN A 247 18.93 -19.58 -14.79
N LYS A 248 18.57 -19.20 -13.56
CA LYS A 248 17.23 -19.38 -12.99
C LYS A 248 16.83 -18.05 -12.38
N ILE A 249 15.96 -17.30 -13.07
CA ILE A 249 15.62 -15.90 -12.76
C ILE A 249 14.17 -15.81 -12.27
N ILE A 250 14.00 -15.30 -11.07
CA ILE A 250 12.72 -15.06 -10.42
C ILE A 250 12.45 -13.56 -10.41
N LEU A 251 11.39 -13.12 -11.07
CA LEU A 251 10.86 -11.75 -10.94
C LEU A 251 9.96 -11.71 -9.70
N VAL A 252 10.19 -10.76 -8.81
CA VAL A 252 9.28 -10.46 -7.69
C VAL A 252 8.89 -8.99 -7.82
N SER A 253 7.64 -8.72 -8.10
CA SER A 253 7.13 -7.39 -8.41
C SER A 253 6.05 -6.94 -7.45
N HIS A 254 5.85 -5.62 -7.36
CA HIS A 254 4.74 -5.01 -6.63
C HIS A 254 4.11 -3.93 -7.51
N LEU A 255 3.21 -4.36 -8.42
CA LEU A 255 2.67 -3.55 -9.53
C LEU A 255 1.15 -3.35 -9.44
N GLN A 256 0.55 -3.51 -8.27
CA GLN A 256 -0.85 -3.25 -7.93
C GLN A 256 -1.88 -4.21 -8.54
N ASN A 257 -1.54 -5.00 -9.54
CA ASN A 257 -2.43 -6.02 -10.10
C ASN A 257 -1.68 -6.96 -11.06
N SER A 258 -2.16 -8.18 -11.20
CA SER A 258 -1.56 -9.22 -12.03
C SER A 258 -1.58 -8.92 -13.55
N ALA A 259 -2.37 -7.95 -14.01
CA ALA A 259 -2.36 -7.51 -15.40
C ALA A 259 -1.09 -6.71 -15.73
N ASN A 260 -0.67 -5.80 -14.84
CA ASN A 260 0.60 -5.07 -14.95
C ASN A 260 1.81 -6.02 -14.91
N ASP A 261 1.76 -7.02 -14.02
CA ASP A 261 2.82 -8.04 -13.95
C ASP A 261 2.92 -8.85 -15.24
N ARG A 262 1.77 -9.23 -15.81
CA ARG A 262 1.72 -9.94 -17.09
C ARG A 262 2.24 -9.09 -18.24
N GLU A 263 1.96 -7.78 -18.24
CA GLU A 263 2.51 -6.84 -19.21
C GLU A 263 4.03 -6.78 -19.07
N LEU A 264 4.55 -6.56 -17.84
CA LEU A 264 6.00 -6.54 -17.59
C LEU A 264 6.67 -7.82 -18.08
N VAL A 265 6.18 -9.00 -17.68
CA VAL A 265 6.72 -10.30 -18.12
C VAL A 265 6.76 -10.41 -19.66
N SER A 266 5.74 -9.89 -20.37
CA SER A 266 5.68 -9.95 -21.84
C SER A 266 6.79 -9.14 -22.54
N LEU A 267 7.41 -8.21 -21.84
CA LEU A 267 8.49 -7.34 -22.33
C LEU A 267 9.89 -7.85 -21.98
N LEU A 268 10.00 -8.85 -21.08
CA LEU A 268 11.27 -9.40 -20.58
C LEU A 268 11.71 -10.65 -21.33
N GLU A 269 13.01 -10.87 -21.42
CA GLU A 269 13.63 -12.15 -21.83
C GLU A 269 14.26 -12.82 -20.59
N ASP A 270 14.46 -14.12 -20.63
CA ASP A 270 15.17 -14.93 -19.62
C ASP A 270 14.59 -14.80 -18.18
N VAL A 271 13.32 -14.48 -18.04
CA VAL A 271 12.57 -14.61 -16.79
C VAL A 271 11.85 -15.96 -16.77
N ASP A 272 11.97 -16.71 -15.68
CA ASP A 272 11.50 -18.08 -15.57
C ASP A 272 10.23 -18.21 -14.72
N VAL A 273 10.14 -17.46 -13.62
CA VAL A 273 8.99 -17.45 -12.70
C VAL A 273 8.75 -16.00 -12.25
N ALA A 274 7.48 -15.64 -12.07
CA ALA A 274 7.11 -14.33 -11.51
C ALA A 274 6.28 -14.49 -10.23
N VAL A 275 6.55 -13.65 -9.22
CA VAL A 275 5.72 -13.46 -8.03
C VAL A 275 5.16 -12.05 -8.11
N ALA A 276 3.83 -11.94 -8.18
CA ALA A 276 3.11 -10.68 -8.25
C ALA A 276 2.63 -10.26 -6.85
N GLY A 277 2.86 -9.01 -6.47
CA GLY A 277 2.39 -8.38 -5.23
C GLY A 277 1.55 -7.13 -5.48
N GLY A 278 0.84 -6.68 -4.46
CA GLY A 278 0.04 -5.44 -4.47
C GLY A 278 -1.36 -5.57 -5.04
N GLY A 279 -1.75 -6.75 -5.53
CA GLY A 279 -3.05 -6.97 -6.17
C GLY A 279 -4.06 -7.70 -5.29
N ASP A 280 -3.62 -8.36 -4.23
CA ASP A 280 -4.47 -9.17 -3.33
C ASP A 280 -5.28 -10.29 -4.02
N GLU A 281 -4.93 -10.63 -5.27
CA GLU A 281 -5.68 -11.64 -6.03
C GLU A 281 -5.62 -13.02 -5.36
N LEU A 282 -6.79 -13.60 -5.19
CA LEU A 282 -6.95 -14.93 -4.64
C LEU A 282 -6.92 -16.00 -5.72
N LEU A 283 -5.87 -16.81 -5.73
CA LEU A 283 -5.74 -17.95 -6.64
C LEU A 283 -6.00 -19.27 -5.93
N GLN A 284 -6.72 -20.17 -6.58
CA GLN A 284 -7.04 -21.48 -6.01
C GLN A 284 -6.12 -22.59 -6.53
N ALA A 285 -6.01 -23.67 -5.74
CA ALA A 285 -5.36 -24.88 -6.18
C ALA A 285 -6.01 -25.44 -7.47
N PRO A 286 -5.24 -25.92 -8.47
CA PRO A 286 -5.78 -26.46 -9.73
C PRO A 286 -6.37 -27.86 -9.55
N LEU A 287 -7.06 -28.13 -8.46
CA LEU A 287 -7.58 -29.44 -8.05
C LEU A 287 -9.06 -29.67 -8.48
N GLY A 288 -9.57 -28.87 -9.40
CA GLY A 288 -10.94 -28.97 -9.88
C GLY A 288 -11.96 -28.82 -8.74
N ARG A 289 -12.91 -29.77 -8.62
CA ARG A 289 -13.96 -29.70 -7.58
C ARG A 289 -13.45 -29.69 -6.14
N TYR A 290 -12.20 -30.07 -5.89
CA TYR A 290 -11.59 -30.07 -4.56
C TYR A 290 -10.84 -28.76 -4.23
N ALA A 291 -10.64 -27.89 -5.20
CA ALA A 291 -9.94 -26.61 -5.01
C ALA A 291 -10.52 -25.76 -3.87
N LYS A 292 -11.85 -25.62 -3.85
CA LYS A 292 -12.56 -24.85 -2.81
C LYS A 292 -12.29 -25.29 -1.38
N TRP A 293 -11.96 -26.56 -1.16
CA TRP A 293 -11.67 -27.10 0.18
C TRP A 293 -10.28 -26.73 0.70
N LYS A 294 -9.43 -26.23 -0.19
CA LYS A 294 -8.08 -25.73 0.13
C LYS A 294 -8.09 -24.23 0.49
N MET A 295 -9.22 -23.54 0.27
CA MET A 295 -9.40 -22.13 0.58
C MET A 295 -9.99 -21.95 1.98
N LEU A 296 -9.78 -20.76 2.57
CA LEU A 296 -10.52 -20.34 3.76
C LEU A 296 -12.03 -20.34 3.47
N PRO A 297 -12.88 -20.62 4.45
CA PRO A 297 -14.32 -20.75 4.19
C PRO A 297 -14.96 -19.51 3.56
N GLY A 298 -14.56 -18.30 3.97
CA GLY A 298 -15.04 -17.02 3.44
C GLY A 298 -14.64 -16.74 2.02
N ASP A 299 -13.48 -17.26 1.59
CA ASP A 299 -12.85 -16.92 0.32
C ASP A 299 -13.26 -17.83 -0.85
N ARG A 300 -14.10 -18.83 -0.61
CA ARG A 300 -14.37 -19.89 -1.60
C ARG A 300 -15.08 -19.44 -2.86
N ASP A 301 -15.78 -18.34 -2.80
CA ASP A 301 -16.54 -17.80 -3.92
C ASP A 301 -15.86 -16.55 -4.55
N ASP A 302 -14.74 -16.06 -3.97
CA ASP A 302 -14.00 -14.86 -4.41
C ASP A 302 -12.73 -15.18 -5.21
N VAL A 303 -12.62 -16.41 -5.71
CA VAL A 303 -11.43 -16.87 -6.45
C VAL A 303 -11.35 -16.26 -7.84
N GLU A 304 -10.21 -15.64 -8.16
CA GLU A 304 -9.97 -14.95 -9.42
C GLU A 304 -9.27 -15.82 -10.48
N GLY A 305 -8.68 -16.95 -10.09
CA GLY A 305 -8.01 -17.85 -11.04
C GLY A 305 -7.42 -19.09 -10.42
N ASN A 306 -6.73 -19.87 -11.26
CA ASN A 306 -5.95 -21.01 -10.81
C ASN A 306 -4.49 -20.62 -10.56
N TYR A 307 -3.87 -21.24 -9.57
CA TYR A 307 -2.47 -21.10 -9.24
C TYR A 307 -1.63 -22.19 -9.97
N PRO A 308 -0.57 -21.80 -10.75
CA PRO A 308 -0.21 -20.44 -11.11
C PRO A 308 -1.08 -19.86 -12.24
N LEU A 309 -1.07 -18.53 -12.37
CA LEU A 309 -1.44 -17.84 -13.61
C LEU A 309 -0.37 -18.11 -14.67
N ILE A 310 -0.71 -17.94 -15.94
CA ILE A 310 0.22 -18.12 -17.04
C ILE A 310 0.47 -16.81 -17.77
N ALA A 311 1.74 -16.41 -17.80
CA ALA A 311 2.24 -15.34 -18.65
C ALA A 311 3.15 -15.93 -19.75
N ARG A 312 3.57 -15.09 -20.69
CA ARG A 312 4.60 -15.41 -21.68
C ARG A 312 5.60 -14.27 -21.74
N ASN A 313 6.89 -14.61 -21.70
CA ASN A 313 7.93 -13.64 -21.90
C ASN A 313 8.04 -13.16 -23.36
N LYS A 314 8.89 -12.22 -23.63
CA LYS A 314 9.09 -11.62 -24.97
C LYS A 314 9.48 -12.64 -26.05
N SER A 315 10.17 -13.71 -25.66
CA SER A 315 10.52 -14.83 -26.55
C SER A 315 9.37 -15.85 -26.71
N GLY A 316 8.22 -15.64 -26.07
CA GLY A 316 7.04 -16.50 -26.12
C GLY A 316 7.10 -17.73 -25.22
N MET A 317 8.12 -17.86 -24.36
CA MET A 317 8.23 -18.92 -23.36
C MET A 317 7.18 -18.76 -22.27
N ILE A 318 6.71 -19.86 -21.74
CA ILE A 318 5.75 -19.86 -20.62
C ILE A 318 6.46 -19.44 -19.33
N VAL A 319 5.92 -18.44 -18.67
CA VAL A 319 6.33 -17.98 -17.33
C VAL A 319 5.14 -18.20 -16.38
N PRO A 320 5.24 -19.15 -15.46
CA PRO A 320 4.26 -19.29 -14.39
C PRO A 320 4.36 -18.06 -13.47
N MET A 321 3.20 -17.47 -13.16
CA MET A 321 3.09 -16.29 -12.31
C MET A 321 2.21 -16.63 -11.12
N VAL A 322 2.69 -16.32 -9.91
CA VAL A 322 2.05 -16.68 -8.64
C VAL A 322 1.82 -15.42 -7.80
N THR A 323 0.74 -15.44 -7.04
CA THR A 323 0.40 -14.43 -6.00
C THR A 323 -0.36 -15.12 -4.88
N ALA A 324 -0.51 -14.46 -3.74
CA ALA A 324 -1.30 -14.94 -2.61
C ALA A 324 -2.13 -13.77 -2.05
N LYS A 325 -3.35 -14.05 -1.59
CA LYS A 325 -4.15 -13.06 -0.87
C LYS A 325 -3.43 -12.64 0.41
N GLY A 326 -3.41 -11.35 0.68
CA GLY A 326 -2.66 -10.70 1.76
C GLY A 326 -3.11 -11.03 3.20
N ASN A 327 -2.76 -10.14 4.13
CA ASN A 327 -3.12 -10.21 5.55
C ASN A 327 -2.66 -11.49 6.27
N TYR A 328 -1.57 -12.13 5.83
CA TYR A 328 -1.08 -13.41 6.33
C TYR A 328 -2.12 -14.53 6.32
N ASN A 329 -3.10 -14.45 5.44
CA ASN A 329 -4.15 -15.46 5.30
C ASN A 329 -3.70 -16.69 4.49
N TYR A 330 -2.72 -16.49 3.60
CA TYR A 330 -2.18 -17.54 2.73
C TYR A 330 -0.67 -17.42 2.56
N LEU A 331 0.01 -18.56 2.60
CA LEU A 331 1.39 -18.72 2.14
C LEU A 331 1.38 -19.37 0.75
N GLY A 332 1.87 -18.70 -0.26
CA GLY A 332 2.08 -19.30 -1.56
C GLY A 332 3.19 -20.35 -1.52
N ARG A 333 2.95 -21.55 -2.08
CA ARG A 333 3.97 -22.57 -2.33
C ARG A 333 3.93 -22.98 -3.78
N PHE A 334 5.07 -22.83 -4.47
CA PHE A 334 5.23 -23.16 -5.88
C PHE A 334 6.47 -24.03 -6.07
N ASP A 335 6.26 -25.33 -6.33
CA ASP A 335 7.32 -26.31 -6.55
C ASP A 335 7.61 -26.42 -8.06
N VAL A 336 8.55 -25.61 -8.55
CA VAL A 336 8.92 -25.50 -9.97
C VAL A 336 10.16 -26.34 -10.29
N LYS A 337 10.15 -26.99 -11.45
CA LYS A 337 11.23 -27.87 -11.92
C LYS A 337 11.99 -27.20 -13.06
N PHE A 338 13.29 -27.14 -12.94
CA PHE A 338 14.20 -26.63 -13.95
C PHE A 338 15.05 -27.75 -14.53
N ASP A 339 15.40 -27.62 -15.80
CA ASP A 339 16.46 -28.44 -16.41
C ASP A 339 17.86 -27.90 -16.07
N SER A 340 18.90 -28.58 -16.54
CA SER A 340 20.30 -28.20 -16.34
C SER A 340 20.66 -26.86 -16.98
N GLU A 341 19.93 -26.41 -18.00
CA GLU A 341 20.10 -25.11 -18.64
C GLU A 341 19.34 -23.98 -17.95
N GLY A 342 18.50 -24.32 -16.95
CA GLY A 342 17.71 -23.36 -16.17
C GLY A 342 16.30 -23.11 -16.71
N HIS A 343 15.85 -23.82 -17.72
CA HIS A 343 14.50 -23.66 -18.26
C HIS A 343 13.45 -24.40 -17.42
N VAL A 344 12.28 -23.75 -17.25
CA VAL A 344 11.14 -24.38 -16.57
C VAL A 344 10.60 -25.55 -17.37
N LYS A 345 10.70 -26.76 -16.80
CA LYS A 345 10.11 -28.00 -17.33
C LYS A 345 8.65 -28.19 -16.94
N GLY A 346 8.23 -27.59 -15.83
CA GLY A 346 6.90 -27.74 -15.24
C GLY A 346 6.92 -27.47 -13.74
N TRP A 347 5.83 -27.78 -13.09
CA TRP A 347 5.66 -27.63 -11.63
C TRP A 347 4.80 -28.74 -11.07
N ASP A 348 4.85 -28.91 -9.74
CA ASP A 348 4.07 -29.95 -9.10
C ASP A 348 2.60 -29.55 -8.96
N ALA A 349 1.72 -30.54 -9.10
CA ALA A 349 0.27 -30.34 -8.97
C ALA A 349 -0.17 -29.95 -7.55
N ASP A 350 0.70 -30.16 -6.55
CA ASP A 350 0.48 -29.72 -5.15
C ASP A 350 0.98 -28.30 -4.89
N SER A 351 1.28 -27.53 -5.94
CA SER A 351 1.59 -26.10 -5.88
C SER A 351 0.29 -25.32 -5.75
N TYR A 352 0.06 -24.65 -4.58
CA TYR A 352 -1.08 -23.78 -4.32
C TYR A 352 -0.86 -22.95 -3.05
N PRO A 353 -1.61 -21.84 -2.83
CA PRO A 353 -1.54 -21.08 -1.60
C PRO A 353 -2.03 -21.90 -0.41
N ARG A 354 -1.21 -22.01 0.63
CA ARG A 354 -1.53 -22.68 1.89
C ARG A 354 -2.29 -21.73 2.80
N ARG A 355 -3.55 -22.03 3.10
CA ARG A 355 -4.35 -21.23 4.02
C ARG A 355 -3.81 -21.32 5.44
N VAL A 356 -3.97 -20.25 6.20
CA VAL A 356 -3.53 -20.16 7.58
C VAL A 356 -4.73 -20.32 8.52
N ILE A 357 -4.76 -21.40 9.27
CA ILE A 357 -5.78 -21.69 10.29
C ILE A 357 -5.08 -22.01 11.60
N VAL A 358 -5.51 -21.36 12.68
CA VAL A 358 -5.00 -21.62 14.02
C VAL A 358 -5.60 -22.91 14.55
N LYS A 359 -4.78 -23.77 15.16
CA LYS A 359 -5.21 -25.02 15.78
C LYS A 359 -5.87 -24.74 17.12
N ASP A 360 -7.16 -24.95 17.17
CA ASP A 360 -8.02 -24.81 18.36
C ASP A 360 -9.15 -25.86 18.33
N ALA A 361 -10.04 -25.82 19.30
CA ALA A 361 -11.17 -26.76 19.39
C ALA A 361 -12.16 -26.63 18.20
N VAL A 362 -12.29 -25.43 17.61
CA VAL A 362 -13.17 -25.19 16.46
C VAL A 362 -12.55 -25.77 15.19
N SER A 363 -11.27 -25.50 14.95
CA SER A 363 -10.55 -26.03 13.78
C SER A 363 -10.51 -27.57 13.81
N GLU A 364 -10.35 -28.20 14.98
CA GLU A 364 -10.43 -29.65 15.17
C GLU A 364 -11.85 -30.17 14.89
N ALA A 365 -12.89 -29.50 15.39
CA ALA A 365 -14.29 -29.90 15.19
C ALA A 365 -14.73 -29.83 13.72
N VAL A 366 -14.20 -28.88 12.94
CA VAL A 366 -14.48 -28.78 11.49
C VAL A 366 -13.53 -29.63 10.63
N GLY A 367 -12.59 -30.35 11.24
CA GLY A 367 -11.66 -31.23 10.55
C GLY A 367 -10.59 -30.52 9.73
N ALA A 368 -10.16 -29.34 10.16
CA ALA A 368 -9.04 -28.59 9.53
C ALA A 368 -7.71 -29.28 9.91
N THR A 369 -7.34 -30.32 9.18
CA THR A 369 -6.14 -31.13 9.44
C THR A 369 -4.84 -30.39 9.14
N ASP A 370 -4.89 -29.27 8.45
CA ASP A 370 -3.80 -28.37 8.07
C ASP A 370 -3.64 -27.18 9.06
N ALA A 371 -4.48 -27.09 10.09
CA ALA A 371 -4.36 -26.09 11.14
C ALA A 371 -3.05 -26.23 11.93
N VAL A 372 -2.46 -25.09 12.33
CA VAL A 372 -1.15 -25.02 13.00
C VAL A 372 -1.27 -24.40 14.40
N VAL A 373 -0.36 -24.76 15.29
CA VAL A 373 -0.16 -24.03 16.55
C VAL A 373 0.69 -22.80 16.23
N GLU A 374 0.27 -21.64 16.71
CA GLU A 374 1.03 -20.39 16.54
C GLU A 374 2.47 -20.50 17.05
N ASP A 375 3.42 -19.87 16.36
CA ASP A 375 4.77 -19.73 16.87
C ASP A 375 4.78 -18.91 18.16
N ALA A 376 5.22 -19.53 19.25
CA ALA A 376 5.15 -18.94 20.57
C ALA A 376 6.12 -17.76 20.77
N ALA A 377 7.25 -17.75 20.07
CA ALA A 377 8.24 -16.70 20.18
C ALA A 377 7.78 -15.44 19.43
N ILE A 378 7.28 -15.58 18.20
CA ILE A 378 6.70 -14.48 17.41
C ILE A 378 5.47 -13.92 18.13
N ARG A 379 4.59 -14.79 18.64
CA ARG A 379 3.43 -14.37 19.42
C ARG A 379 3.83 -13.52 20.62
N ALA A 380 4.84 -13.93 21.38
CA ALA A 380 5.30 -13.19 22.55
C ALA A 380 6.01 -11.87 22.19
N ALA A 381 6.78 -11.84 21.09
CA ALA A 381 7.59 -10.69 20.72
C ALA A 381 6.83 -9.62 19.92
N SER A 382 5.80 -10.01 19.18
CA SER A 382 5.05 -9.12 18.28
C SER A 382 3.55 -9.14 18.54
N THR A 383 2.85 -10.26 18.32
CA THR A 383 1.39 -10.32 18.38
C THR A 383 0.82 -9.91 19.74
N THR A 384 1.34 -10.44 20.85
CA THR A 384 0.82 -10.10 22.19
C THR A 384 0.99 -8.63 22.56
N PRO A 385 2.15 -7.98 22.37
CA PRO A 385 2.27 -6.54 22.58
C PRO A 385 1.32 -5.71 21.74
N VAL A 386 1.14 -6.05 20.45
CA VAL A 386 0.22 -5.35 19.55
C VAL A 386 -1.22 -5.52 20.00
N THR A 387 -1.67 -6.75 20.31
CA THR A 387 -3.03 -6.98 20.82
C THR A 387 -3.28 -6.20 22.11
N THR A 388 -2.32 -6.19 23.04
CA THR A 388 -2.43 -5.39 24.28
C THR A 388 -2.59 -3.89 24.00
N CYS A 389 -1.87 -3.38 23.01
CA CYS A 389 -1.95 -1.98 22.61
C CYS A 389 -3.28 -1.67 21.91
N THR A 390 -3.73 -2.50 20.99
CA THR A 390 -5.02 -2.29 20.30
C THR A 390 -6.20 -2.41 21.25
N ASP A 391 -6.19 -3.34 22.21
CA ASP A 391 -7.19 -3.44 23.29
C ASP A 391 -7.25 -2.15 24.13
N ALA A 392 -6.09 -1.55 24.41
CA ALA A 392 -6.04 -0.26 25.09
C ALA A 392 -6.65 0.87 24.25
N LEU A 393 -6.41 0.90 22.93
CA LEU A 393 -7.03 1.85 22.01
C LEU A 393 -8.55 1.65 21.95
N ALA A 394 -9.03 0.41 21.86
CA ALA A 394 -10.45 0.05 21.82
C ALA A 394 -11.21 0.46 23.09
N THR A 395 -10.53 0.43 24.24
CA THR A 395 -11.13 0.80 25.54
C THR A 395 -10.96 2.29 25.89
N THR A 396 -10.18 3.04 25.13
CA THR A 396 -9.98 4.49 25.29
C THR A 396 -11.10 5.25 24.60
N ILE A 397 -12.22 5.48 25.32
CA ILE A 397 -13.37 6.20 24.77
C ILE A 397 -13.10 7.71 24.78
N ILE A 398 -13.32 8.35 23.62
CA ILE A 398 -13.06 9.78 23.40
C ILE A 398 -14.33 10.60 23.15
N ALA A 399 -15.37 9.97 22.62
CA ALA A 399 -16.67 10.58 22.34
C ALA A 399 -17.77 9.51 22.31
N SER A 400 -19.00 9.93 22.01
CA SER A 400 -20.13 9.05 21.73
C SER A 400 -20.97 9.62 20.59
N THR A 401 -21.82 8.77 19.98
CA THR A 401 -22.81 9.19 18.99
C THR A 401 -23.98 8.20 18.99
N THR A 402 -25.18 8.70 18.75
CA THR A 402 -26.38 7.88 18.47
C THR A 402 -26.64 7.72 16.97
N LEU A 403 -25.73 8.26 16.14
CA LEU A 403 -25.82 8.18 14.68
C LEU A 403 -25.18 6.89 14.19
N ASP A 404 -25.80 6.32 13.18
CA ASP A 404 -25.25 5.22 12.38
C ASP A 404 -24.49 5.85 11.22
N LEU A 405 -23.16 5.89 11.32
CA LEU A 405 -22.29 6.57 10.37
C LEU A 405 -21.59 5.54 9.47
N ASP A 406 -21.89 5.60 8.18
CA ASP A 406 -21.33 4.72 7.16
C ASP A 406 -19.96 5.22 6.70
N ARG A 407 -18.91 4.44 6.97
CA ARG A 407 -17.53 4.67 6.47
C ARG A 407 -17.11 3.69 5.39
N SER A 408 -18.05 3.02 4.75
CA SER A 408 -17.76 2.12 3.63
C SER A 408 -17.03 2.85 2.51
N ARG A 409 -16.20 2.12 1.74
CA ARG A 409 -15.45 2.70 0.62
C ARG A 409 -16.37 3.41 -0.39
N PRO A 410 -17.53 2.85 -0.80
CA PRO A 410 -18.44 3.57 -1.68
C PRO A 410 -19.00 4.86 -1.07
N ALA A 411 -19.35 4.89 0.22
CA ALA A 411 -19.85 6.09 0.88
C ALA A 411 -18.83 7.23 0.85
N MET A 412 -17.56 6.93 1.13
CA MET A 412 -16.50 7.94 1.23
C MET A 412 -15.92 8.39 -0.12
N ARG A 413 -16.09 7.59 -1.21
CA ARG A 413 -15.38 7.82 -2.49
C ARG A 413 -16.28 8.11 -3.69
N ASN A 414 -17.59 8.03 -3.54
CA ASN A 414 -18.51 8.24 -4.66
C ASN A 414 -19.30 9.56 -4.59
N ALA A 415 -19.60 10.04 -3.38
CA ALA A 415 -20.40 11.22 -3.15
C ALA A 415 -20.09 11.83 -1.78
N GLU A 416 -20.73 12.95 -1.46
CA GLU A 416 -20.75 13.49 -0.10
C GLU A 416 -21.22 12.44 0.90
N SER A 417 -20.55 12.35 2.05
CA SER A 417 -20.93 11.45 3.14
C SER A 417 -20.84 12.13 4.50
N ALA A 418 -21.64 11.64 5.46
CA ALA A 418 -21.62 12.13 6.84
C ALA A 418 -20.22 11.96 7.48
N MET A 419 -19.55 10.84 7.21
CA MET A 419 -18.18 10.62 7.67
C MET A 419 -17.16 11.55 6.99
N GLY A 420 -17.33 11.82 5.69
CA GLY A 420 -16.52 12.81 4.97
C GLY A 420 -16.72 14.22 5.52
N ASN A 421 -17.96 14.58 5.85
CA ASN A 421 -18.28 15.85 6.49
C ASN A 421 -17.60 15.95 7.88
N LEU A 422 -17.66 14.90 8.69
CA LEU A 422 -17.01 14.85 10.00
C LEU A 422 -15.49 14.99 9.89
N ALA A 423 -14.88 14.35 8.90
CA ALA A 423 -13.44 14.44 8.63
C ALA A 423 -13.02 15.86 8.25
N THR A 424 -13.71 16.47 7.27
CA THR A 424 -13.37 17.81 6.79
C THR A 424 -13.68 18.91 7.81
N ASP A 425 -14.77 18.76 8.58
CA ASP A 425 -15.06 19.67 9.70
C ASP A 425 -13.99 19.60 10.77
N SER A 426 -13.43 18.43 11.04
CA SER A 426 -12.33 18.26 12.00
C SER A 426 -11.06 18.99 11.55
N GLN A 427 -10.74 18.96 10.26
CA GLN A 427 -9.60 19.70 9.71
C GLN A 427 -9.83 21.22 9.75
N LEU A 428 -11.04 21.67 9.40
CA LEU A 428 -11.38 23.09 9.49
C LEU A 428 -11.39 23.58 10.95
N TYR A 429 -11.84 22.75 11.89
CA TYR A 429 -11.76 23.03 13.31
C TYR A 429 -10.30 23.16 13.79
N SER A 430 -9.45 22.20 13.40
CA SER A 430 -8.02 22.21 13.73
C SER A 430 -7.31 23.45 13.17
N TYR A 431 -7.62 23.83 11.90
CA TYR A 431 -7.17 25.08 11.31
C TYR A 431 -7.54 26.29 12.16
N ASN A 432 -8.82 26.42 12.53
CA ASN A 432 -9.33 27.56 13.29
C ASN A 432 -8.70 27.70 14.68
N LEU A 433 -8.23 26.60 15.29
CA LEU A 433 -7.53 26.62 16.57
C LEU A 433 -6.16 27.33 16.51
N VAL A 434 -5.51 27.33 15.35
CA VAL A 434 -4.14 27.80 15.19
C VAL A 434 -3.99 28.99 14.23
N ALA A 435 -5.05 29.32 13.49
CA ALA A 435 -5.00 30.33 12.43
C ALA A 435 -4.54 31.70 12.95
N GLU A 436 -5.08 32.18 14.08
CA GLU A 436 -4.71 33.45 14.67
C GLU A 436 -3.25 33.48 15.18
N GLU A 437 -2.83 32.39 15.87
CA GLU A 437 -1.47 32.22 16.38
C GLU A 437 -0.43 32.21 15.25
N LEU A 438 -0.74 31.54 14.16
CA LEU A 438 0.14 31.41 12.99
C LEU A 438 -0.02 32.56 11.99
N SER A 439 -0.88 33.54 12.28
CA SER A 439 -1.19 34.67 11.39
C SER A 439 -1.69 34.22 10.00
N LEU A 440 -2.51 33.18 9.97
CA LEU A 440 -3.15 32.66 8.75
C LEU A 440 -4.49 33.38 8.49
N PRO A 441 -5.00 33.39 7.22
CA PRO A 441 -6.29 33.97 6.89
C PRO A 441 -7.43 33.34 7.70
N THR A 442 -8.41 34.13 8.11
CA THR A 442 -9.61 33.67 8.84
C THR A 442 -10.88 33.73 7.98
N GLU A 443 -10.78 34.24 6.76
CA GLU A 443 -11.86 34.32 5.78
C GLU A 443 -11.49 33.50 4.52
N ASN A 444 -12.48 33.09 3.77
CA ASN A 444 -12.33 32.29 2.54
C ASN A 444 -11.52 30.99 2.77
N VAL A 445 -11.82 30.29 3.86
CA VAL A 445 -11.12 29.05 4.24
C VAL A 445 -12.00 27.85 3.99
N ILE A 446 -11.46 26.84 3.36
CA ILE A 446 -12.11 25.54 3.17
C ILE A 446 -11.20 24.41 3.64
N ALA A 447 -11.81 23.26 3.96
CA ALA A 447 -11.08 22.01 4.14
C ALA A 447 -11.47 21.02 3.04
N VAL A 448 -10.50 20.29 2.52
CA VAL A 448 -10.75 19.19 1.57
C VAL A 448 -10.02 17.92 2.02
N GLN A 449 -10.68 16.78 1.87
CA GLN A 449 -10.14 15.47 2.23
C GLN A 449 -10.42 14.47 1.13
N ASN A 450 -9.39 13.81 0.61
CA ASN A 450 -9.55 12.72 -0.35
C ASN A 450 -10.17 11.48 0.32
N GLY A 451 -11.08 10.82 -0.37
CA GLY A 451 -11.71 9.58 0.11
C GLY A 451 -10.73 8.43 0.29
N GLY A 452 -9.57 8.46 -0.40
CA GLY A 452 -8.47 7.51 -0.23
C GLY A 452 -7.80 7.57 1.13
N GLY A 453 -7.71 8.77 1.72
CA GLY A 453 -7.20 8.99 3.07
C GLY A 453 -8.15 8.57 4.19
N LEU A 454 -9.40 8.21 3.86
CA LEU A 454 -10.42 7.72 4.79
C LEU A 454 -10.60 6.21 4.60
N ARG A 455 -10.60 5.44 5.68
CA ARG A 455 -10.55 3.98 5.61
C ARG A 455 -11.72 3.32 6.35
N GLN A 456 -12.07 2.11 5.90
CA GLN A 456 -13.08 1.26 6.51
C GLN A 456 -12.48 0.13 7.37
N ASN A 457 -11.26 0.34 7.91
CA ASN A 457 -10.59 -0.66 8.74
C ASN A 457 -11.48 -1.02 9.94
N GLY A 458 -11.65 -2.31 10.21
CA GLY A 458 -12.54 -2.77 11.28
C GLY A 458 -14.04 -2.78 10.94
N GLY A 459 -14.45 -2.53 9.68
CA GLY A 459 -15.82 -2.59 9.18
C GLY A 459 -16.39 -1.25 8.73
N ASP A 460 -17.62 -1.28 8.24
CA ASP A 460 -18.28 -0.13 7.60
C ASP A 460 -18.92 0.85 8.61
N ASP A 461 -19.21 0.40 9.83
CA ASP A 461 -19.88 1.21 10.86
C ASP A 461 -18.89 2.08 11.65
N PHE A 462 -19.31 3.31 11.99
CA PHE A 462 -18.61 4.18 12.90
C PHE A 462 -19.60 4.81 13.91
N PRO A 463 -19.41 4.63 15.23
CA PRO A 463 -18.43 3.73 15.85
C PRO A 463 -18.69 2.26 15.49
N LYS A 464 -17.81 1.37 15.94
CA LYS A 464 -17.94 -0.08 15.72
C LYS A 464 -19.35 -0.57 16.07
N ALA A 465 -19.91 -1.42 15.23
CA ALA A 465 -21.27 -1.96 15.40
C ALA A 465 -21.57 -2.46 16.82
N GLY A 466 -22.74 -2.07 17.33
CA GLY A 466 -23.24 -2.49 18.65
C GLY A 466 -22.77 -1.62 19.82
N THR A 467 -22.15 -0.47 19.58
CA THR A 467 -21.81 0.52 20.61
C THR A 467 -22.08 1.95 20.11
N ASP A 468 -22.46 2.84 21.01
CA ASP A 468 -22.56 4.29 20.76
C ASP A 468 -21.25 5.02 21.12
N ASN A 469 -20.25 4.31 21.65
CA ASN A 469 -19.00 4.90 22.11
C ASN A 469 -17.98 4.92 20.96
N ILE A 470 -17.35 6.07 20.74
CA ILE A 470 -16.26 6.26 19.80
C ILE A 470 -14.94 6.09 20.57
N SER A 471 -14.17 5.07 20.23
CA SER A 471 -12.88 4.77 20.82
C SER A 471 -11.74 5.41 20.02
N MET A 472 -10.54 5.37 20.58
CA MET A 472 -9.32 5.76 19.84
C MET A 472 -9.00 4.78 18.72
N GLU A 473 -9.37 3.51 18.87
CA GLU A 473 -9.29 2.51 17.79
C GLU A 473 -10.16 2.90 16.60
N ASP A 474 -11.41 3.35 16.83
CA ASP A 474 -12.29 3.81 15.74
C ASP A 474 -11.69 4.96 14.97
N VAL A 475 -11.03 5.92 15.66
CA VAL A 475 -10.35 7.04 14.99
C VAL A 475 -9.23 6.55 14.09
N TYR A 476 -8.36 5.64 14.57
CA TYR A 476 -7.27 5.09 13.77
C TYR A 476 -7.75 4.11 12.69
N ASN A 477 -8.88 3.47 12.87
CA ASN A 477 -9.52 2.68 11.81
C ASN A 477 -10.06 3.55 10.67
N PHE A 478 -10.47 4.78 10.98
CA PHE A 478 -11.02 5.71 10.01
C PHE A 478 -9.96 6.62 9.37
N MET A 479 -9.04 7.16 10.18
CA MET A 479 -7.94 8.05 9.75
C MET A 479 -6.58 7.47 10.19
N PRO A 480 -6.10 6.40 9.54
CA PRO A 480 -4.96 5.65 10.07
C PRO A 480 -3.59 6.21 9.69
N PHE A 481 -3.49 7.00 8.60
CA PHE A 481 -2.21 7.48 8.09
C PHE A 481 -1.59 8.57 8.99
N ALA A 482 -0.26 8.70 8.93
CA ALA A 482 0.46 9.77 9.61
C ALA A 482 0.42 11.11 8.85
N ASN A 483 -0.62 11.32 8.07
CA ASN A 483 -0.78 12.52 7.26
C ASN A 483 -0.88 13.77 8.14
N LYS A 484 0.11 14.67 8.03
CA LYS A 484 0.09 15.96 8.70
C LYS A 484 -0.96 16.87 8.07
N GLU A 485 -1.58 17.72 8.87
CA GLU A 485 -2.40 18.80 8.35
C GLU A 485 -1.53 19.91 7.78
N VAL A 486 -1.82 20.29 6.55
CA VAL A 486 -1.13 21.35 5.81
C VAL A 486 -2.12 22.36 5.25
N VAL A 487 -1.67 23.58 5.08
CA VAL A 487 -2.46 24.70 4.56
C VAL A 487 -1.78 25.31 3.36
N PHE A 488 -2.55 25.57 2.33
CA PHE A 488 -2.18 26.34 1.16
C PHE A 488 -2.90 27.68 1.23
N VAL A 489 -2.14 28.74 1.51
CA VAL A 489 -2.68 30.08 1.74
C VAL A 489 -2.94 30.77 0.41
N GLU A 490 -4.13 31.40 0.29
CA GLU A 490 -4.49 32.28 -0.84
C GLU A 490 -4.27 31.63 -2.21
N MET A 491 -4.80 30.41 -2.40
CA MET A 491 -4.84 29.76 -3.70
C MET A 491 -5.76 30.50 -4.65
N ALA A 492 -5.32 30.70 -5.89
CA ALA A 492 -6.13 31.33 -6.93
C ALA A 492 -7.40 30.50 -7.22
N PRO A 493 -8.55 31.15 -7.51
CA PRO A 493 -9.80 30.47 -7.83
C PRO A 493 -9.68 29.42 -8.96
N GLU A 494 -8.80 29.66 -9.94
CA GLU A 494 -8.50 28.73 -11.04
C GLU A 494 -7.88 27.44 -10.53
N ASP A 495 -6.98 27.52 -9.55
CA ASP A 495 -6.30 26.36 -8.98
C ASP A 495 -7.24 25.57 -8.07
N VAL A 496 -8.07 26.24 -7.29
CA VAL A 496 -9.15 25.58 -6.51
C VAL A 496 -10.15 24.91 -7.45
N ARG A 497 -10.53 25.55 -8.56
CA ARG A 497 -11.36 24.91 -9.61
C ARG A 497 -10.69 23.63 -10.11
N SER A 498 -9.39 23.65 -10.36
CA SER A 498 -8.65 22.49 -10.83
C SER A 498 -8.69 21.31 -9.84
N LEU A 499 -8.61 21.57 -8.51
CA LEU A 499 -8.82 20.54 -7.49
C LEU A 499 -10.23 19.93 -7.59
N LEU A 500 -11.24 20.77 -7.69
CA LEU A 500 -12.64 20.31 -7.78
C LEU A 500 -12.92 19.54 -9.08
N GLU A 501 -12.32 19.93 -10.22
CA GLU A 501 -12.44 19.22 -11.49
C GLU A 501 -11.82 17.82 -11.43
N ARG A 502 -10.69 17.62 -10.73
CA ARG A 502 -10.14 16.29 -10.47
C ARG A 502 -11.13 15.43 -9.70
N SER A 503 -11.70 15.95 -8.63
CA SER A 503 -12.74 15.27 -7.85
C SER A 503 -13.96 14.93 -8.71
N ALA A 504 -14.46 15.89 -9.49
CA ALA A 504 -15.60 15.71 -10.39
C ALA A 504 -15.32 14.68 -11.50
N ALA A 505 -14.07 14.55 -11.94
CA ALA A 505 -13.70 13.57 -12.97
C ALA A 505 -13.84 12.13 -12.49
N VAL A 506 -13.60 11.87 -11.19
CA VAL A 506 -13.60 10.54 -10.58
C VAL A 506 -14.85 10.22 -9.74
N ALA A 507 -15.80 11.16 -9.61
CA ALA A 507 -17.03 10.92 -8.85
C ALA A 507 -17.77 9.67 -9.34
N GLN A 508 -18.37 8.91 -8.42
CA GLN A 508 -19.08 7.64 -8.65
C GLN A 508 -18.23 6.48 -9.20
N SER A 509 -16.90 6.59 -9.16
CA SER A 509 -15.99 5.52 -9.60
C SER A 509 -15.28 4.78 -8.47
N SER A 510 -15.65 5.04 -7.22
CA SER A 510 -14.99 4.53 -5.99
C SER A 510 -13.49 4.86 -5.92
N ASN A 511 -13.07 5.94 -6.58
CA ASN A 511 -11.68 6.38 -6.64
C ASN A 511 -11.29 7.17 -5.38
N GLY A 512 -10.09 6.94 -4.86
CA GLY A 512 -9.56 7.63 -3.69
C GLY A 512 -9.46 9.14 -3.84
N ALA A 513 -9.29 9.63 -5.05
CA ALA A 513 -9.18 11.06 -5.35
C ALA A 513 -10.49 11.86 -5.13
N PHE A 514 -11.65 11.23 -4.95
CA PHE A 514 -12.87 11.99 -4.67
C PHE A 514 -12.74 12.80 -3.38
N LEU A 515 -13.05 14.12 -3.44
CA LEU A 515 -12.94 15.04 -2.31
C LEU A 515 -14.24 15.16 -1.52
N GLN A 516 -14.13 15.06 -0.21
CA GLN A 516 -15.07 15.59 0.77
C GLN A 516 -14.68 17.04 1.08
N ILE A 517 -15.66 17.90 1.39
CA ILE A 517 -15.45 19.37 1.48
C ILE A 517 -16.10 19.91 2.77
N ALA A 518 -15.44 20.88 3.43
CA ALA A 518 -16.04 21.74 4.44
C ALA A 518 -15.76 23.22 4.14
N GLY A 519 -16.63 24.11 4.60
CA GLY A 519 -16.53 25.57 4.40
C GLY A 519 -17.10 26.04 3.05
N ALA A 520 -17.62 25.12 2.21
CA ALA A 520 -18.18 25.48 0.92
C ALA A 520 -19.13 24.41 0.37
N LYS A 521 -19.85 24.76 -0.72
CA LYS A 521 -20.71 23.85 -1.49
C LYS A 521 -20.35 23.87 -2.97
N ALA A 522 -20.31 22.68 -3.57
CA ALA A 522 -19.99 22.48 -4.98
C ALA A 522 -21.09 21.70 -5.72
N THR A 523 -21.29 21.99 -7.01
CA THR A 523 -22.14 21.18 -7.90
C THR A 523 -21.30 20.68 -9.07
N PHE A 524 -21.28 19.37 -9.28
CA PHE A 524 -20.62 18.71 -10.41
C PHE A 524 -21.66 18.14 -11.37
N ASP A 525 -21.43 18.26 -12.69
CA ASP A 525 -22.33 17.79 -13.74
C ASP A 525 -21.57 16.94 -14.76
N ALA A 526 -21.86 15.64 -14.79
CA ALA A 526 -21.21 14.66 -15.66
C ALA A 526 -21.47 14.88 -17.16
N SER A 527 -22.47 15.68 -17.52
CA SER A 527 -22.74 16.02 -18.94
C SER A 527 -21.67 16.90 -19.59
N TYR A 528 -20.77 17.47 -18.76
CA TYR A 528 -19.65 18.30 -19.22
C TYR A 528 -18.34 17.50 -19.27
N THR A 529 -17.31 18.11 -19.87
CA THR A 529 -15.99 17.50 -20.08
C THR A 529 -15.31 17.22 -18.73
N ALA A 530 -14.85 15.99 -18.52
CA ALA A 530 -14.03 15.64 -17.37
C ALA A 530 -12.61 16.20 -17.51
N GLN A 531 -11.97 16.50 -16.39
CA GLN A 531 -10.53 16.73 -16.36
C GLN A 531 -9.80 15.43 -16.72
N VAL A 532 -8.71 15.55 -17.47
CA VAL A 532 -7.81 14.44 -17.81
C VAL A 532 -6.39 14.82 -17.42
N LEU A 533 -5.76 13.98 -16.66
CA LEU A 533 -4.34 14.10 -16.34
C LEU A 533 -3.47 13.49 -17.45
N ALA A 534 -2.20 13.84 -17.49
CA ALA A 534 -1.22 13.10 -18.25
C ALA A 534 -0.97 11.72 -17.63
N ASP A 535 -0.26 10.86 -18.34
CA ASP A 535 0.03 9.49 -17.87
C ASP A 535 0.87 9.46 -16.57
N ASP A 536 1.61 10.54 -16.28
CA ASP A 536 2.40 10.71 -15.04
C ASP A 536 1.60 11.37 -13.88
N GLU A 537 0.33 11.67 -14.09
CA GLU A 537 -0.57 12.39 -13.18
C GLU A 537 -0.06 13.75 -12.64
N ASP A 538 1.15 14.18 -13.03
CA ASP A 538 1.80 15.41 -12.59
C ASP A 538 1.32 16.65 -13.35
N SER A 539 0.59 16.47 -14.43
CA SER A 539 0.10 17.56 -15.28
C SER A 539 -1.28 17.30 -15.85
N ILE A 540 -1.97 18.39 -16.19
CA ILE A 540 -3.33 18.33 -16.72
C ILE A 540 -3.27 18.46 -18.26
N THR A 541 -3.85 17.48 -18.97
CA THR A 541 -3.97 17.50 -20.44
C THR A 541 -5.31 18.05 -20.91
N VAL A 542 -6.37 17.91 -20.08
CA VAL A 542 -7.69 18.52 -20.29
C VAL A 542 -8.17 19.11 -18.98
N GLU A 543 -8.41 20.41 -18.93
CA GLU A 543 -8.79 21.16 -17.71
C GLU A 543 -10.12 20.71 -17.07
N GLY A 544 -11.05 20.17 -17.82
CA GLY A 544 -12.38 19.84 -17.35
C GLY A 544 -13.34 21.05 -17.32
N ASN A 545 -14.63 20.76 -17.17
CA ASN A 545 -15.69 21.74 -16.97
C ASN A 545 -16.93 21.14 -16.29
N ARG A 546 -16.73 20.16 -15.41
CA ARG A 546 -17.81 19.51 -14.65
C ARG A 546 -18.23 20.30 -13.41
N VAL A 547 -17.36 21.16 -12.88
CA VAL A 547 -17.66 22.03 -11.74
C VAL A 547 -18.56 23.18 -12.21
N ARG A 548 -19.83 23.15 -11.81
CA ARG A 548 -20.82 24.15 -12.26
C ARG A 548 -20.99 25.29 -11.29
N THR A 549 -20.94 25.00 -9.98
CA THR A 549 -21.00 26.02 -8.92
C THR A 549 -20.00 25.68 -7.82
N PHE A 550 -19.42 26.72 -7.24
CA PHE A 550 -18.66 26.63 -5.99
C PHE A 550 -18.91 27.90 -5.18
N THR A 551 -19.48 27.74 -3.99
CA THR A 551 -19.94 28.84 -3.14
C THR A 551 -19.47 28.58 -1.72
N LEU A 552 -18.79 29.54 -1.09
CA LEU A 552 -18.39 29.46 0.32
C LEU A 552 -19.63 29.50 1.23
N ASP A 553 -19.49 29.04 2.47
CA ASP A 553 -20.61 28.98 3.42
C ASP A 553 -21.15 30.36 3.81
N ASP A 554 -20.37 31.42 3.65
CA ASP A 554 -20.82 32.81 3.84
C ASP A 554 -21.66 33.36 2.65
N GLY A 555 -21.80 32.58 1.58
CA GLY A 555 -22.53 32.92 0.37
C GLY A 555 -21.67 33.54 -0.73
N THR A 556 -20.35 33.66 -0.57
CA THR A 556 -19.45 34.17 -1.60
C THR A 556 -19.38 33.19 -2.77
N GLU A 557 -19.88 33.58 -3.95
CA GLU A 557 -19.81 32.78 -5.17
C GLU A 557 -18.40 32.85 -5.78
N ILE A 558 -17.75 31.71 -5.95
CA ILE A 558 -16.43 31.59 -6.58
C ILE A 558 -16.56 31.09 -8.02
N ILE A 559 -17.40 30.06 -8.23
CA ILE A 559 -17.71 29.51 -9.56
C ILE A 559 -19.23 29.55 -9.76
N LYS A 560 -19.66 30.05 -10.90
CA LYS A 560 -21.07 30.14 -11.31
C LYS A 560 -21.20 29.75 -12.78
N ASP A 561 -22.13 28.85 -13.08
CA ASP A 561 -22.38 28.33 -14.44
C ASP A 561 -21.11 27.73 -15.12
N GLY A 562 -20.14 27.28 -14.33
CA GLY A 562 -18.86 26.73 -14.78
C GLY A 562 -17.75 27.77 -15.01
N GLU A 563 -18.02 29.04 -14.76
CA GLU A 563 -17.07 30.13 -14.94
C GLU A 563 -16.69 30.74 -13.58
N ILE A 564 -15.43 31.18 -13.46
CA ILE A 564 -14.96 31.89 -12.27
C ILE A 564 -15.62 33.26 -12.22
N VAL A 565 -16.20 33.60 -11.09
CA VAL A 565 -16.88 34.91 -10.88
C VAL A 565 -15.81 36.01 -10.90
N ALA A 566 -16.12 37.09 -11.66
CA ALA A 566 -15.17 38.20 -11.76
C ALA A 566 -14.93 38.86 -10.38
N GLY A 567 -13.69 38.87 -9.95
CA GLY A 567 -13.29 39.40 -8.63
C GLY A 567 -13.50 38.40 -7.47
N ALA A 568 -13.66 37.11 -7.77
CA ALA A 568 -13.66 36.07 -6.74
C ALA A 568 -12.35 36.15 -5.92
N PRO A 569 -12.44 36.04 -4.58
CA PRO A 569 -11.25 36.10 -3.73
C PRO A 569 -10.41 34.82 -3.87
N ASP A 570 -9.12 34.92 -3.52
CA ASP A 570 -8.28 33.78 -3.28
C ASP A 570 -8.78 32.97 -2.06
N ILE A 571 -8.50 31.67 -2.06
CA ILE A 571 -9.07 30.71 -1.11
C ILE A 571 -7.93 30.02 -0.36
N THR A 572 -8.01 29.99 0.95
CA THR A 572 -7.11 29.20 1.78
C THR A 572 -7.65 27.78 1.93
N VAL A 573 -6.85 26.80 1.56
CA VAL A 573 -7.24 25.38 1.56
C VAL A 573 -6.44 24.63 2.63
N THR A 574 -7.12 24.04 3.62
CA THR A 574 -6.51 23.08 4.55
C THR A 574 -6.79 21.65 4.07
N THR A 575 -5.79 20.79 4.19
CA THR A 575 -5.88 19.41 3.74
C THR A 575 -4.82 18.53 4.41
N ASN A 576 -4.74 17.25 4.03
CA ASN A 576 -3.67 16.36 4.45
C ASN A 576 -2.42 16.48 3.55
N ALA A 577 -1.25 16.16 4.12
CA ALA A 577 0.04 16.31 3.44
C ALA A 577 0.18 15.45 2.18
N PHE A 578 -0.52 14.31 2.09
CA PHE A 578 -0.44 13.41 0.94
C PHE A 578 -0.96 14.06 -0.34
N ILE A 579 -2.24 14.51 -0.35
CA ILE A 579 -2.76 15.21 -1.54
C ILE A 579 -2.11 16.58 -1.72
N GLY A 580 -1.70 17.23 -0.62
CA GLY A 580 -0.94 18.47 -0.68
C GLY A 580 0.43 18.35 -1.35
N ALA A 581 0.99 17.15 -1.41
CA ALA A 581 2.21 16.84 -2.15
C ALA A 581 1.95 16.37 -3.61
N GLY A 582 0.70 16.35 -4.05
CA GLY A 582 0.31 15.91 -5.40
C GLY A 582 -0.32 14.51 -5.45
N GLY A 583 -0.38 13.78 -4.32
CA GLY A 583 -1.00 12.45 -4.26
C GLY A 583 -2.44 12.46 -4.79
N ASP A 584 -2.92 11.31 -5.29
CA ASP A 584 -4.22 11.13 -5.94
C ASP A 584 -4.41 12.03 -7.21
N GLY A 585 -3.31 12.57 -7.78
CA GLY A 585 -3.33 13.38 -8.99
C GLY A 585 -3.86 14.81 -8.76
N TYR A 586 -3.33 15.50 -7.75
CA TYR A 586 -3.64 16.90 -7.42
C TYR A 586 -2.49 17.88 -7.71
N PRO A 587 -2.06 18.04 -9.00
CA PRO A 587 -0.89 18.84 -9.36
C PRO A 587 -1.03 20.34 -9.04
N ALA A 588 -2.25 20.84 -8.84
CA ALA A 588 -2.47 22.26 -8.55
C ALA A 588 -1.80 22.71 -7.25
N PHE A 589 -1.66 21.84 -6.27
CA PHE A 589 -0.98 22.16 -5.01
C PHE A 589 0.52 22.45 -5.18
N ALA A 590 1.18 21.87 -6.20
CA ALA A 590 2.61 22.05 -6.44
C ALA A 590 3.02 23.51 -6.74
N LYS A 591 2.06 24.38 -7.05
CA LYS A 591 2.29 25.82 -7.27
C LYS A 591 2.48 26.60 -5.98
N TYR A 592 2.16 26.01 -4.84
CA TYR A 592 2.11 26.68 -3.53
C TYR A 592 3.04 25.99 -2.53
N THR A 593 3.50 26.77 -1.55
CA THR A 593 4.30 26.20 -0.44
C THR A 593 3.38 25.89 0.73
N PRO A 594 3.25 24.65 1.18
CA PRO A 594 2.38 24.30 2.29
C PRO A 594 2.94 24.81 3.63
N VAL A 595 2.04 25.23 4.51
CA VAL A 595 2.32 25.50 5.92
C VAL A 595 1.79 24.33 6.75
N GLN A 596 2.64 23.60 7.46
CA GLN A 596 2.18 22.57 8.39
C GLN A 596 1.58 23.23 9.62
N ILE A 597 0.31 22.93 9.94
CA ILE A 597 -0.44 23.59 11.00
C ILE A 597 -0.72 22.70 12.21
N GLY A 598 -0.53 21.42 12.11
CA GLY A 598 -0.96 20.53 13.18
C GLY A 598 -0.21 19.22 13.26
N PRO A 599 -0.66 18.37 14.18
CA PRO A 599 -0.28 16.97 14.27
C PRO A 599 -0.88 16.19 13.08
N ASP A 600 -1.09 14.89 13.25
CA ASP A 600 -1.76 14.06 12.27
C ASP A 600 -3.26 14.37 12.20
N TYR A 601 -3.87 14.16 11.05
CA TYR A 601 -5.31 14.37 10.83
C TYR A 601 -6.21 13.52 11.77
N ALA A 602 -5.72 12.37 12.24
CA ALA A 602 -6.39 11.58 13.28
C ALA A 602 -6.48 12.35 14.62
N ASP A 603 -5.44 13.10 14.98
CA ASP A 603 -5.46 13.97 16.17
C ASP A 603 -6.41 15.15 15.98
N ALA A 604 -6.57 15.68 14.76
CA ALA A 604 -7.57 16.71 14.46
C ALA A 604 -8.99 16.16 14.70
N LEU A 605 -9.30 14.97 14.17
CA LEU A 605 -10.59 14.32 14.41
C LEU A 605 -10.82 14.08 15.90
N LYS A 606 -9.85 13.53 16.61
CA LYS A 606 -9.94 13.32 18.06
C LYS A 606 -10.27 14.62 18.81
N ARG A 607 -9.53 15.72 18.54
CA ARG A 607 -9.76 17.03 19.18
C ARG A 607 -11.15 17.58 18.86
N PHE A 608 -11.59 17.43 17.62
CA PHE A 608 -12.91 17.86 17.18
C PHE A 608 -14.01 17.08 17.91
N LEU A 609 -13.92 15.76 17.96
CA LEU A 609 -14.86 14.90 18.69
C LEU A 609 -14.91 15.28 20.18
N GLN A 610 -13.76 15.58 20.80
CA GLN A 610 -13.67 15.99 22.19
C GLN A 610 -14.17 17.42 22.45
N SER A 611 -14.37 18.23 21.41
CA SER A 611 -14.89 19.60 21.54
C SER A 611 -16.40 19.68 21.70
N PHE A 612 -17.12 18.59 21.41
CA PHE A 612 -18.58 18.56 21.56
C PHE A 612 -19.00 18.59 23.03
N PRO A 613 -20.20 19.10 23.33
CA PRO A 613 -20.76 19.04 24.70
C PRO A 613 -20.88 17.60 25.19
N VAL A 614 -20.66 17.39 26.49
CA VAL A 614 -20.84 16.08 27.12
C VAL A 614 -22.32 15.69 27.08
N GLY A 615 -22.61 14.53 26.50
CA GLY A 615 -23.94 13.97 26.37
C GLY A 615 -24.38 13.08 27.55
N ALA A 616 -25.47 12.34 27.37
CA ALA A 616 -26.03 11.44 28.39
C ALA A 616 -25.11 10.25 28.72
N SER A 617 -24.23 9.87 27.81
CA SER A 617 -23.22 8.81 27.97
C SER A 617 -22.11 9.17 28.96
N GLY A 618 -21.98 10.47 29.32
CA GLY A 618 -20.84 11.00 30.09
C GLY A 618 -19.62 11.33 29.25
N TYR A 619 -19.68 11.17 27.94
CA TYR A 619 -18.66 11.55 26.96
C TYR A 619 -19.15 12.71 26.08
N PRO A 620 -18.23 13.45 25.40
CA PRO A 620 -18.61 14.36 24.34
C PRO A 620 -19.47 13.64 23.29
N GLU A 621 -20.58 14.27 22.86
CA GLU A 621 -21.55 13.60 21.98
C GLU A 621 -21.64 14.32 20.63
N VAL A 622 -21.40 13.58 19.55
CA VAL A 622 -21.58 14.06 18.18
C VAL A 622 -23.07 14.38 17.98
N PRO A 623 -23.41 15.64 17.63
CA PRO A 623 -24.83 16.03 17.57
C PRO A 623 -25.54 15.33 16.42
N ALA A 624 -26.77 14.88 16.68
CA ALA A 624 -27.69 14.35 15.67
C ALA A 624 -28.24 15.48 14.79
N SER A 625 -27.34 16.24 14.16
CA SER A 625 -27.66 17.31 13.20
C SER A 625 -27.82 16.74 11.80
N SER A 626 -28.42 17.52 10.88
CA SER A 626 -28.55 17.13 9.48
C SER A 626 -27.20 16.90 8.79
N ILE A 627 -26.14 17.56 9.26
CA ILE A 627 -24.78 17.46 8.73
C ILE A 627 -24.22 16.04 8.90
N TYR A 628 -24.45 15.42 10.07
CA TYR A 628 -23.89 14.09 10.39
C TYR A 628 -24.93 12.97 10.35
N SER A 629 -26.21 13.26 10.26
CA SER A 629 -27.27 12.26 10.07
C SER A 629 -27.61 11.96 8.59
N GLY A 630 -26.85 12.54 7.66
CA GLY A 630 -27.02 12.42 6.21
C GLY A 630 -26.01 13.27 5.47
N THR A 631 -26.46 13.90 4.39
CA THR A 631 -25.72 14.90 3.62
C THR A 631 -26.37 16.26 3.76
N ASP A 632 -25.61 17.35 3.76
CA ASP A 632 -26.12 18.72 3.82
C ASP A 632 -25.95 19.50 2.50
N GLY A 633 -25.57 18.80 1.44
CA GLY A 633 -25.45 19.32 0.08
C GLY A 633 -24.14 20.05 -0.18
N ARG A 634 -23.06 19.65 0.48
CA ARG A 634 -21.72 20.18 0.20
C ARG A 634 -21.21 19.78 -1.18
N VAL A 635 -21.58 18.57 -1.63
CA VAL A 635 -21.28 18.10 -2.99
C VAL A 635 -22.56 17.56 -3.64
N THR A 636 -23.07 18.29 -4.63
CA THR A 636 -24.21 17.88 -5.44
C THR A 636 -23.74 17.30 -6.77
N LEU A 637 -24.16 16.07 -7.08
CA LEU A 637 -23.80 15.36 -8.32
C LEU A 637 -24.99 15.34 -9.29
N ILE A 638 -24.78 15.71 -10.55
CA ILE A 638 -25.78 15.72 -11.63
C ILE A 638 -25.30 14.80 -12.76
N GLY A 639 -26.12 13.84 -13.14
CA GLY A 639 -25.88 13.00 -14.32
C GLY A 639 -24.75 11.96 -14.20
N TYR A 640 -24.31 11.64 -12.99
CA TYR A 640 -23.32 10.60 -12.71
C TYR A 640 -23.93 9.21 -12.64
#